data_aa756cfe6797a76e2227bb9b2ac80f32
#
_entry.id   aa756cfe6797a76e2227bb9b2ac80f32
#
_cell.length_a   1.000
_cell.length_b   1.000
_cell.length_c   1.000
_cell.angle_alpha   90.00
_cell.angle_beta   90.00
_cell.angle_gamma   90.00
#
_symmetry.space_group_name_H-M   'P 1'
#
loop_
_entity.id
_entity.type
_entity.pdbx_description
1 polymer ?
#
loop_
_entity_poly.entity_id
_entity_poly.type
_entity_poly.pdbx_seq_one_letter_code
_entity_poly.pdbx_strand_id
1 'polypeptide(L)'
;MKVIKRNGRTEELDISKIKKYTNEAVLGLSNVSLSELEVDAKIQFRDMITTEEIQQTLIKTAVDKIDIDRPNWTFVAARLFLFDLYHKVTGFNGYNHLKDYLAKGEKVGRIIPGLKEKYDLEDLNTYIKPERDLQFAYLGIKTLYDRYLIKDKSGMPIELPQHMFMAIAMFLAQNELDSQGWAKKFYDLISKFEVMLATPTLSNARTTRHQLSSCYVGSTPDNIEGIFDSYKEMALLSKFGGGIGWDWSKVRAMGGSIDGHKNAAGGIIPFLKVTNDIAVAVDQLGTRKGAIAVYIEPWHMDVSDFLDLRKNSGEERRRAHELFPALWINDLFMKRVKENGRWSLFDPAQVSDLCDLYGEEFEKRYLEYENDENIQKNTILAKELWKKILTSYFETGMPFLCFKDNANKANPNDHEGIIRSSNLCTEIFQNTAPNYYKIKITYEDGGEELFDEEEDVTVDSGITKKAKKLSALDSLKGKQIFIVEKESIEGKTAVCNLASINLSKINSKEDIERVVPIAIRMLDNVIDLNFYPHKKVKHTNLASRSIGLGVMGEAQMLAEKNVKWGSYEHLALIDSIMENISYNAIYASSNLAVEKGIYPKFEGSKWSKGIMPIDTANENAKALLNDKGGLFDENVCDWDKLREKVKRDGMRNGYLMAIAPTSSISILVGTTQTIEPVYKRKWFEHNLSGMIPNVVPNLSPDTWQFYTPAYELDQRILIKAGAIRQKWIDQGQSLNIFMSLDKASGGYLSEIYTLAWELGLKSTYYLRSESPDSEKLNDVADRSIECEGCQ
;
A
#
# COMPACT_ATOMS: atom_id res chain seq x y z
N MET A 1 30.77 37.79 -22.62
CA MET A 1 29.41 37.19 -22.61
C MET A 1 28.66 37.80 -21.44
N LYS A 2 27.49 38.32 -21.70
CA LYS A 2 26.63 38.93 -20.69
C LYS A 2 25.56 37.92 -20.22
N VAL A 3 25.18 38.03 -18.97
CA VAL A 3 24.15 37.17 -18.33
C VAL A 3 23.08 38.02 -17.67
N ILE A 4 21.88 37.53 -17.67
CA ILE A 4 20.73 38.13 -16.98
C ILE A 4 20.55 37.45 -15.63
N LYS A 5 20.62 38.22 -14.56
CA LYS A 5 20.39 37.73 -13.18
C LYS A 5 18.93 37.53 -12.92
N ARG A 6 18.58 36.71 -11.90
CA ARG A 6 17.19 36.49 -11.47
C ARG A 6 16.41 37.76 -11.11
N ASN A 7 17.10 38.85 -10.76
CA ASN A 7 16.51 40.18 -10.53
C ASN A 7 16.40 41.07 -11.77
N GLY A 8 16.64 40.53 -12.98
CA GLY A 8 16.57 41.23 -14.28
C GLY A 8 17.81 42.06 -14.62
N ARG A 9 18.80 42.20 -13.75
CA ARG A 9 20.03 42.94 -14.04
C ARG A 9 20.93 42.14 -14.98
N THR A 10 21.61 42.86 -15.88
CA THR A 10 22.62 42.31 -16.80
C THR A 10 24.01 42.55 -16.24
N GLU A 11 24.86 41.53 -16.20
CA GLU A 11 26.28 41.65 -15.82
C GLU A 11 27.16 40.76 -16.72
N GLU A 12 28.48 40.99 -16.70
CA GLU A 12 29.42 40.08 -17.38
C GLU A 12 29.42 38.70 -16.70
N LEU A 13 29.53 37.63 -17.51
CA LEU A 13 29.60 36.25 -17.00
C LEU A 13 30.85 36.05 -16.14
N ASP A 14 30.65 35.84 -14.86
CA ASP A 14 31.69 35.50 -13.91
C ASP A 14 31.77 33.96 -13.72
N ILE A 15 32.77 33.36 -14.38
CA ILE A 15 32.99 31.92 -14.35
C ILE A 15 33.37 31.45 -12.94
N SER A 16 33.95 32.31 -12.09
CA SER A 16 34.36 31.93 -10.73
C SER A 16 33.15 31.57 -9.88
N LYS A 17 32.01 32.22 -10.11
CA LYS A 17 30.74 31.90 -9.45
C LYS A 17 30.20 30.51 -9.85
N ILE A 18 30.31 30.17 -11.14
CA ILE A 18 29.93 28.84 -11.62
C ILE A 18 30.83 27.77 -10.99
N LYS A 19 32.15 28.01 -11.02
CA LYS A 19 33.14 27.09 -10.44
C LYS A 19 32.91 26.79 -8.97
N LYS A 20 32.39 27.72 -8.19
CA LYS A 20 32.05 27.49 -6.79
C LYS A 20 30.99 26.41 -6.66
N TYR A 21 29.87 26.51 -7.41
CA TYR A 21 28.76 25.55 -7.36
C TYR A 21 29.15 24.20 -7.96
N THR A 22 29.87 24.18 -9.07
CA THR A 22 30.30 22.91 -9.69
C THR A 22 31.33 22.15 -8.82
N ASN A 23 32.24 22.88 -8.15
CA ASN A 23 33.16 22.29 -7.18
C ASN A 23 32.38 21.64 -5.98
N GLU A 24 31.45 22.40 -5.40
CA GLU A 24 30.62 21.88 -4.30
C GLU A 24 29.80 20.65 -4.74
N ALA A 25 29.29 20.63 -5.98
CA ALA A 25 28.51 19.54 -6.51
C ALA A 25 29.30 18.23 -6.69
N VAL A 26 30.59 18.29 -7.04
CA VAL A 26 31.43 17.10 -7.24
C VAL A 26 32.22 16.68 -6.01
N LEU A 27 32.25 17.51 -4.98
CA LEU A 27 33.09 17.31 -3.79
C LEU A 27 32.81 15.94 -3.10
N GLY A 28 33.86 15.14 -2.92
CA GLY A 28 33.78 13.83 -2.24
C GLY A 28 33.13 12.71 -3.05
N LEU A 29 32.85 12.93 -4.34
CA LEU A 29 32.30 11.89 -5.22
C LEU A 29 33.42 11.29 -6.11
N SER A 30 33.45 9.98 -6.24
CA SER A 30 34.35 9.26 -7.17
C SER A 30 33.73 9.17 -8.58
N ASN A 31 34.58 8.98 -9.59
CA ASN A 31 34.19 8.80 -10.99
C ASN A 31 33.35 9.92 -11.58
N VAL A 32 33.57 11.17 -11.10
CA VAL A 32 32.98 12.39 -11.66
C VAL A 32 34.08 13.39 -11.98
N SER A 33 33.92 14.16 -13.05
CA SER A 33 34.90 15.14 -13.51
C SER A 33 34.33 16.54 -13.53
N LEU A 34 34.90 17.43 -12.71
CA LEU A 34 34.56 18.85 -12.72
C LEU A 34 34.79 19.50 -14.11
N SER A 35 35.92 19.19 -14.71
CA SER A 35 36.28 19.77 -16.01
C SER A 35 35.33 19.33 -17.13
N GLU A 36 34.92 18.06 -17.09
CA GLU A 36 33.94 17.52 -18.03
C GLU A 36 32.57 18.20 -17.89
N LEU A 37 32.10 18.40 -16.65
CA LEU A 37 30.84 19.11 -16.38
C LEU A 37 30.91 20.55 -16.90
N GLU A 38 32.01 21.28 -16.62
CA GLU A 38 32.14 22.67 -16.97
C GLU A 38 32.29 22.90 -18.49
N VAL A 39 33.04 22.03 -19.17
CA VAL A 39 33.25 22.14 -20.63
C VAL A 39 31.95 21.86 -21.37
N ASP A 40 31.29 20.74 -21.06
CA ASP A 40 30.07 20.33 -21.75
C ASP A 40 28.92 21.32 -21.52
N ALA A 41 28.79 21.87 -20.30
CA ALA A 41 27.81 22.92 -20.02
C ALA A 41 28.13 24.23 -20.73
N LYS A 42 29.41 24.65 -20.75
CA LYS A 42 29.84 25.90 -21.38
C LYS A 42 29.57 25.99 -22.87
N ILE A 43 29.69 24.88 -23.59
CA ILE A 43 29.38 24.81 -25.03
C ILE A 43 27.93 25.23 -25.33
N GLN A 44 27.02 25.06 -24.35
CA GLN A 44 25.61 25.39 -24.49
C GLN A 44 25.25 26.84 -24.11
N PHE A 45 26.19 27.60 -23.54
CA PHE A 45 25.93 28.97 -23.11
C PHE A 45 25.93 29.95 -24.29
N ARG A 46 24.99 30.89 -24.26
CA ARG A 46 24.81 31.95 -25.26
C ARG A 46 24.86 33.33 -24.59
N ASP A 47 25.12 34.38 -25.37
CA ASP A 47 25.03 35.75 -24.85
C ASP A 47 23.61 36.06 -24.37
N MET A 48 23.50 36.82 -23.27
CA MET A 48 22.25 37.15 -22.61
C MET A 48 21.51 35.92 -21.99
N ILE A 49 22.20 34.81 -21.79
CA ILE A 49 21.64 33.65 -21.07
C ILE A 49 21.26 34.05 -19.62
N THR A 50 20.16 33.57 -19.12
CA THR A 50 19.79 33.81 -17.72
C THR A 50 20.60 32.90 -16.78
N THR A 51 20.81 33.35 -15.54
CA THR A 51 21.47 32.50 -14.52
C THR A 51 20.65 31.27 -14.14
N GLU A 52 19.33 31.28 -14.37
CA GLU A 52 18.46 30.11 -14.23
C GLU A 52 18.70 29.12 -15.37
N GLU A 53 18.78 29.56 -16.63
CA GLU A 53 19.11 28.68 -17.77
C GLU A 53 20.51 28.08 -17.62
N ILE A 54 21.50 28.82 -17.09
CA ILE A 54 22.82 28.26 -16.75
C ILE A 54 22.68 27.11 -15.75
N GLN A 55 21.91 27.32 -14.69
CA GLN A 55 21.70 26.29 -13.66
C GLN A 55 21.00 25.05 -14.24
N GLN A 56 19.96 25.23 -15.05
CA GLN A 56 19.26 24.11 -15.71
C GLN A 56 20.18 23.39 -16.71
N THR A 57 21.04 24.09 -17.41
CA THR A 57 22.06 23.50 -18.31
C THR A 57 23.03 22.63 -17.55
N LEU A 58 23.54 23.10 -16.40
CA LEU A 58 24.43 22.33 -15.54
C LEU A 58 23.74 21.05 -15.00
N ILE A 59 22.51 21.17 -14.54
CA ILE A 59 21.72 20.03 -14.07
C ILE A 59 21.54 19.01 -15.19
N LYS A 60 21.08 19.46 -16.37
CA LYS A 60 20.86 18.59 -17.52
C LYS A 60 22.15 17.90 -17.95
N THR A 61 23.26 18.62 -18.05
CA THR A 61 24.56 18.05 -18.39
C THR A 61 24.98 16.95 -17.41
N ALA A 62 24.71 17.13 -16.11
CA ALA A 62 25.01 16.11 -15.12
C ALA A 62 24.06 14.90 -15.24
N VAL A 63 22.77 15.11 -15.51
CA VAL A 63 21.78 14.05 -15.71
C VAL A 63 22.13 13.18 -16.92
N ASP A 64 22.51 13.80 -18.03
CA ASP A 64 22.88 13.11 -19.29
C ASP A 64 24.13 12.21 -19.13
N LYS A 65 24.91 12.41 -18.05
CA LYS A 65 26.09 11.61 -17.72
C LYS A 65 25.82 10.43 -16.78
N ILE A 66 24.58 10.29 -16.28
CA ILE A 66 24.22 9.17 -15.39
C ILE A 66 24.25 7.88 -16.19
N ASP A 67 25.18 6.99 -15.85
CA ASP A 67 25.34 5.69 -16.52
C ASP A 67 25.87 4.63 -15.54
N ILE A 68 25.81 3.35 -15.97
CA ILE A 68 26.31 2.19 -15.25
C ILE A 68 27.75 2.38 -14.79
N ASP A 69 28.60 2.88 -15.66
CA ASP A 69 30.03 3.13 -15.38
C ASP A 69 30.27 4.38 -14.54
N ARG A 70 29.27 5.26 -14.45
CA ARG A 70 29.37 6.57 -13.79
C ARG A 70 28.13 6.91 -12.96
N PRO A 71 27.72 6.04 -12.03
CA PRO A 71 26.47 6.19 -11.28
C PRO A 71 26.44 7.46 -10.39
N ASN A 72 27.60 7.92 -9.93
CA ASN A 72 27.69 9.06 -9.01
C ASN A 72 27.29 10.41 -9.63
N TRP A 73 27.13 10.49 -10.96
CA TRP A 73 26.57 11.69 -11.60
C TRP A 73 25.14 12.00 -11.13
N THR A 74 24.40 11.01 -10.63
CA THR A 74 23.09 11.26 -10.00
C THR A 74 23.19 12.19 -8.80
N PHE A 75 24.25 12.08 -8.00
CA PHE A 75 24.47 12.97 -6.85
C PHE A 75 24.95 14.36 -7.27
N VAL A 76 25.74 14.46 -8.33
CA VAL A 76 26.12 15.77 -8.90
C VAL A 76 24.87 16.52 -9.38
N ALA A 77 24.03 15.86 -10.16
CA ALA A 77 22.76 16.43 -10.62
C ALA A 77 21.83 16.83 -9.47
N ALA A 78 21.73 15.97 -8.42
CA ALA A 78 20.94 16.25 -7.23
C ALA A 78 21.42 17.50 -6.47
N ARG A 79 22.72 17.62 -6.25
CA ARG A 79 23.31 18.78 -5.56
C ARG A 79 23.12 20.08 -6.33
N LEU A 80 23.31 20.05 -7.65
CA LEU A 80 23.01 21.20 -8.50
C LEU A 80 21.53 21.59 -8.43
N PHE A 81 20.62 20.60 -8.41
CA PHE A 81 19.20 20.86 -8.27
C PHE A 81 18.84 21.43 -6.88
N LEU A 82 19.47 20.93 -5.81
CA LEU A 82 19.30 21.44 -4.44
C LEU A 82 19.72 22.91 -4.33
N PHE A 83 20.83 23.32 -4.95
CA PHE A 83 21.26 24.72 -4.97
C PHE A 83 20.21 25.63 -5.65
N ASP A 84 19.61 25.17 -6.75
CA ASP A 84 18.50 25.89 -7.38
C ASP A 84 17.27 25.99 -6.48
N LEU A 85 16.92 24.88 -5.82
CA LEU A 85 15.81 24.81 -4.88
C LEU A 85 16.00 25.74 -3.67
N TYR A 86 17.20 25.77 -3.08
CA TYR A 86 17.54 26.68 -1.98
C TYR A 86 17.32 28.13 -2.41
N HIS A 87 17.86 28.52 -3.53
CA HIS A 87 17.67 29.87 -4.06
C HIS A 87 16.20 30.21 -4.36
N LYS A 88 15.43 29.28 -4.87
CA LYS A 88 14.00 29.50 -5.15
C LYS A 88 13.18 29.73 -3.87
N VAL A 89 13.51 29.03 -2.80
CA VAL A 89 12.75 29.07 -1.54
C VAL A 89 13.19 30.21 -0.62
N THR A 90 14.52 30.42 -0.48
CA THR A 90 15.12 31.33 0.52
C THR A 90 15.78 32.57 -0.06
N GLY A 91 16.11 32.55 -1.34
CA GLY A 91 16.88 33.61 -2.02
C GLY A 91 18.41 33.50 -1.88
N PHE A 92 18.90 32.49 -1.14
CA PHE A 92 20.33 32.21 -0.97
C PHE A 92 20.62 30.70 -0.98
N ASN A 93 21.87 30.29 -0.94
CA ASN A 93 22.26 28.88 -0.91
C ASN A 93 22.24 28.36 0.54
N GLY A 94 21.07 27.99 1.06
CA GLY A 94 20.92 27.50 2.42
C GLY A 94 19.49 27.56 2.95
N TYR A 95 19.35 27.22 4.22
CA TYR A 95 18.09 27.17 4.94
C TYR A 95 17.81 28.49 5.66
N ASN A 96 16.57 28.98 5.57
CA ASN A 96 16.05 30.01 6.47
C ASN A 96 15.60 29.36 7.78
N HIS A 97 15.25 30.19 8.76
CA HIS A 97 14.83 29.70 10.07
C HIS A 97 13.49 28.93 9.99
N LEU A 98 13.35 27.85 10.75
CA LEU A 98 12.15 27.00 10.81
C LEU A 98 10.89 27.84 11.08
N LYS A 99 10.97 28.84 11.96
CA LYS A 99 9.87 29.76 12.29
C LYS A 99 9.37 30.53 11.06
N ASP A 100 10.27 31.00 10.22
CA ASP A 100 9.92 31.80 9.02
C ASP A 100 9.20 30.91 7.99
N TYR A 101 9.68 29.67 7.81
CA TYR A 101 9.01 28.67 6.98
C TYR A 101 7.58 28.37 7.45
N LEU A 102 7.39 28.05 8.75
CA LEU A 102 6.07 27.74 9.29
C LEU A 102 5.13 28.93 9.18
N ALA A 103 5.59 30.14 9.54
CA ALA A 103 4.81 31.37 9.42
C ALA A 103 4.39 31.68 7.97
N LYS A 104 5.29 31.48 6.99
CA LYS A 104 4.98 31.60 5.56
C LYS A 104 3.91 30.60 5.14
N GLY A 105 4.06 29.32 5.55
CA GLY A 105 3.12 28.24 5.25
C GLY A 105 1.72 28.47 5.81
N GLU A 106 1.60 28.93 7.05
CA GLU A 106 0.33 29.35 7.66
C GLU A 106 -0.30 30.53 6.91
N LYS A 107 0.50 31.56 6.61
CA LYS A 107 0.02 32.76 5.88
C LYS A 107 -0.58 32.43 4.51
N VAL A 108 -0.01 31.45 3.79
CA VAL A 108 -0.56 31.02 2.49
C VAL A 108 -1.66 29.96 2.64
N GLY A 109 -2.01 29.56 3.87
CA GLY A 109 -3.09 28.61 4.17
C GLY A 109 -2.78 27.16 3.80
N ARG A 110 -1.50 26.79 3.75
CA ARG A 110 -1.05 25.44 3.40
C ARG A 110 -0.63 24.62 4.61
N ILE A 111 -0.04 25.22 5.64
CA ILE A 111 0.32 24.57 6.89
C ILE A 111 -0.80 24.78 7.91
N ILE A 112 -1.04 23.76 8.72
CA ILE A 112 -2.05 23.79 9.77
C ILE A 112 -1.72 24.87 10.80
N PRO A 113 -2.68 25.75 11.17
CA PRO A 113 -2.46 26.76 12.20
C PRO A 113 -2.19 26.13 13.57
N GLY A 114 -1.38 26.77 14.38
CA GLY A 114 -1.12 26.38 15.76
C GLY A 114 -0.05 25.29 15.94
N LEU A 115 0.57 24.81 14.87
CA LEU A 115 1.63 23.81 14.98
C LEU A 115 2.91 24.40 15.61
N LYS A 116 3.27 25.62 15.21
CA LYS A 116 4.50 26.28 15.67
C LYS A 116 4.46 26.68 17.15
N GLU A 117 3.26 26.92 17.71
CA GLU A 117 3.08 27.33 19.11
C GLU A 117 3.28 26.20 20.11
N LYS A 118 3.31 24.95 19.66
CA LYS A 118 3.48 23.74 20.49
C LYS A 118 4.93 23.37 20.78
N TYR A 119 5.90 24.08 20.17
CA TYR A 119 7.30 23.69 20.18
C TYR A 119 8.26 24.84 20.46
N ASP A 120 9.40 24.53 21.06
CA ASP A 120 10.57 25.42 21.05
C ASP A 120 11.22 25.36 19.66
N LEU A 121 10.93 26.36 18.84
CA LEU A 121 11.40 26.41 17.45
C LEU A 121 12.89 26.74 17.33
N GLU A 122 13.50 27.37 18.32
CA GLU A 122 14.96 27.64 18.33
C GLU A 122 15.73 26.35 18.51
N ASP A 123 15.29 25.53 19.47
CA ASP A 123 15.88 24.21 19.71
C ASP A 123 15.69 23.27 18.49
N LEU A 124 14.50 23.20 17.89
CA LEU A 124 14.26 22.41 16.69
C LEU A 124 15.04 22.91 15.48
N ASN A 125 15.16 24.23 15.31
CA ASN A 125 15.92 24.81 14.21
C ASN A 125 17.40 24.45 14.29
N THR A 126 18.00 24.47 15.48
CA THR A 126 19.39 24.03 15.68
C THR A 126 19.58 22.52 15.50
N TYR A 127 18.51 21.76 15.68
CA TYR A 127 18.50 20.31 15.49
C TYR A 127 18.42 19.88 14.02
N ILE A 128 17.86 20.71 13.15
CA ILE A 128 17.78 20.46 11.69
C ILE A 128 19.20 20.29 11.12
N LYS A 129 19.37 19.29 10.23
CA LYS A 129 20.63 18.90 9.61
C LYS A 129 20.58 19.06 8.08
N PRO A 130 20.87 20.27 7.55
CA PRO A 130 20.85 20.51 6.10
C PRO A 130 21.76 19.58 5.29
N GLU A 131 22.86 19.12 5.88
CA GLU A 131 23.78 18.18 5.25
C GLU A 131 23.18 16.84 4.89
N ARG A 132 22.04 16.48 5.49
CA ARG A 132 21.28 15.26 5.12
C ARG A 132 20.67 15.36 3.73
N ASP A 133 20.55 16.54 3.13
CA ASP A 133 20.09 16.70 1.76
C ASP A 133 21.07 16.10 0.74
N LEU A 134 22.35 15.97 1.09
CA LEU A 134 23.36 15.37 0.21
C LEU A 134 23.17 13.86 -0.02
N GLN A 135 22.26 13.21 0.70
CA GLN A 135 21.89 11.80 0.49
C GLN A 135 21.03 11.60 -0.76
N PHE A 136 20.31 12.63 -1.21
CA PHE A 136 19.41 12.49 -2.34
C PHE A 136 20.15 12.15 -3.63
N ALA A 137 19.67 11.11 -4.33
CA ALA A 137 19.91 10.95 -5.76
C ALA A 137 19.02 11.93 -6.53
N TYR A 138 19.35 12.22 -7.80
CA TYR A 138 18.61 13.21 -8.59
C TYR A 138 17.13 12.91 -8.71
N LEU A 139 16.79 11.66 -9.04
CA LEU A 139 15.38 11.25 -9.16
C LEU A 139 14.63 11.39 -7.82
N GLY A 140 15.32 11.14 -6.69
CA GLY A 140 14.74 11.27 -5.35
C GLY A 140 14.37 12.72 -5.02
N ILE A 141 15.32 13.67 -5.18
CA ILE A 141 15.03 15.09 -4.90
C ILE A 141 14.04 15.67 -5.90
N LYS A 142 14.07 15.22 -7.16
CA LYS A 142 13.11 15.62 -8.18
C LYS A 142 11.71 15.16 -7.84
N THR A 143 11.56 13.90 -7.40
CA THR A 143 10.30 13.34 -6.91
C THR A 143 9.78 14.09 -5.69
N LEU A 144 10.68 14.41 -4.73
CA LEU A 144 10.32 15.23 -3.57
C LEU A 144 9.74 16.58 -4.00
N TYR A 145 10.43 17.28 -4.90
CA TYR A 145 10.01 18.57 -5.43
C TYR A 145 8.67 18.51 -6.16
N ASP A 146 8.48 17.53 -7.02
CA ASP A 146 7.29 17.42 -7.85
C ASP A 146 6.03 17.04 -7.06
N ARG A 147 6.16 16.10 -6.11
CA ARG A 147 5.02 15.43 -5.45
C ARG A 147 4.80 15.79 -3.98
N TYR A 148 5.83 16.17 -3.23
CA TYR A 148 5.74 16.23 -1.76
C TYR A 148 5.91 17.64 -1.18
N LEU A 149 6.79 18.47 -1.77
CA LEU A 149 7.01 19.81 -1.27
C LEU A 149 5.77 20.69 -1.43
N ILE A 150 5.38 21.37 -0.38
CA ILE A 150 4.28 22.34 -0.41
C ILE A 150 4.66 23.48 -1.35
N LYS A 151 3.72 23.80 -2.26
CA LYS A 151 3.82 24.90 -3.22
C LYS A 151 2.77 25.96 -2.91
N ASP A 152 3.09 27.21 -3.20
CA ASP A 152 2.13 28.29 -3.15
C ASP A 152 1.16 28.27 -4.36
N LYS A 153 0.28 29.27 -4.45
CA LYS A 153 -0.71 29.35 -5.54
C LYS A 153 -0.11 29.55 -6.93
N SER A 154 1.15 29.98 -7.01
CA SER A 154 1.89 30.15 -8.26
C SER A 154 2.66 28.88 -8.68
N GLY A 155 2.62 27.82 -7.87
CA GLY A 155 3.36 26.59 -8.09
C GLY A 155 4.81 26.63 -7.56
N MET A 156 5.21 27.69 -6.88
CA MET A 156 6.56 27.82 -6.31
C MET A 156 6.65 27.09 -4.96
N PRO A 157 7.73 26.30 -4.71
CA PRO A 157 7.92 25.65 -3.42
C PRO A 157 8.13 26.68 -2.31
N ILE A 158 7.56 26.40 -1.14
CA ILE A 158 7.70 27.25 0.05
C ILE A 158 8.52 26.58 1.16
N GLU A 159 8.91 25.34 0.96
CA GLU A 159 9.67 24.53 1.93
C GLU A 159 10.86 23.83 1.30
N LEU A 160 11.82 23.49 2.14
CA LEU A 160 13.01 22.70 1.81
C LEU A 160 12.90 21.29 2.43
N PRO A 161 13.68 20.28 1.98
CA PRO A 161 13.53 18.90 2.42
C PRO A 161 13.55 18.73 3.94
N GLN A 162 14.54 19.29 4.63
CA GLN A 162 14.65 19.12 6.08
C GLN A 162 13.58 19.91 6.86
N HIS A 163 13.07 21.04 6.31
CA HIS A 163 11.88 21.71 6.86
C HIS A 163 10.64 20.84 6.75
N MET A 164 10.45 20.19 5.61
CA MET A 164 9.35 19.23 5.39
C MET A 164 9.41 18.10 6.42
N PHE A 165 10.56 17.44 6.56
CA PHE A 165 10.71 16.31 7.49
C PHE A 165 10.50 16.72 8.95
N MET A 166 11.03 17.89 9.35
CA MET A 166 10.80 18.41 10.70
C MET A 166 9.34 18.76 10.94
N ALA A 167 8.66 19.41 10.00
CA ALA A 167 7.25 19.77 10.15
C ALA A 167 6.32 18.53 10.19
N ILE A 168 6.63 17.47 9.44
CA ILE A 168 5.96 16.17 9.53
C ILE A 168 6.16 15.57 10.93
N ALA A 169 7.41 15.55 11.41
CA ALA A 169 7.74 15.03 12.73
C ALA A 169 7.04 15.79 13.86
N MET A 170 7.01 17.13 13.79
CA MET A 170 6.24 17.97 14.70
C MET A 170 4.75 17.64 14.67
N PHE A 171 4.17 17.52 13.46
CA PHE A 171 2.75 17.19 13.34
C PHE A 171 2.42 15.84 13.98
N LEU A 172 3.24 14.82 13.74
CA LEU A 172 3.01 13.47 14.27
C LEU A 172 3.27 13.38 15.79
N ALA A 173 4.15 14.21 16.34
CA ALA A 173 4.49 14.21 17.76
C ALA A 173 3.62 15.14 18.61
N GLN A 174 2.73 15.94 18.00
CA GLN A 174 2.04 17.06 18.67
C GLN A 174 1.18 16.71 19.90
N ASN A 175 0.77 15.44 20.02
CA ASN A 175 -0.05 14.95 21.13
C ASN A 175 0.74 14.07 22.11
N GLU A 176 2.05 13.92 21.92
CA GLU A 176 2.92 13.22 22.86
C GLU A 176 3.22 14.10 24.10
N LEU A 177 3.38 13.47 25.28
CA LEU A 177 3.75 14.17 26.52
C LEU A 177 5.08 14.92 26.36
N ASP A 178 6.08 14.28 25.77
CA ASP A 178 7.35 14.87 25.34
C ASP A 178 7.31 15.11 23.82
N SER A 179 6.45 16.01 23.37
CA SER A 179 6.29 16.32 21.96
C SER A 179 7.59 16.78 21.29
N GLN A 180 8.39 17.56 22.01
CA GLN A 180 9.69 18.07 21.55
C GLN A 180 10.70 16.94 21.30
N GLY A 181 10.87 16.03 22.27
CA GLY A 181 11.77 14.88 22.15
C GLY A 181 11.30 13.89 21.10
N TRP A 182 10.01 13.63 20.98
CA TRP A 182 9.48 12.75 19.94
C TRP A 182 9.57 13.36 18.55
N ALA A 183 9.38 14.66 18.38
CA ALA A 183 9.60 15.32 17.11
C ALA A 183 11.04 15.14 16.61
N LYS A 184 12.05 15.26 17.49
CA LYS A 184 13.45 14.99 17.16
C LYS A 184 13.69 13.54 16.73
N LYS A 185 13.13 12.56 17.47
CA LYS A 185 13.25 11.13 17.15
C LYS A 185 12.59 10.79 15.80
N PHE A 186 11.39 11.31 15.53
CA PHE A 186 10.69 11.12 14.26
C PHE A 186 11.44 11.77 13.10
N TYR A 187 11.93 13.00 13.28
CA TYR A 187 12.75 13.69 12.31
C TYR A 187 14.01 12.90 11.96
N ASP A 188 14.73 12.40 12.95
CA ASP A 188 15.93 11.60 12.72
C ASP A 188 15.64 10.37 11.87
N LEU A 189 14.58 9.65 12.19
CA LEU A 189 14.21 8.42 11.52
C LEU A 189 13.89 8.65 10.03
N ILE A 190 13.10 9.70 9.74
CA ILE A 190 12.69 10.06 8.37
C ILE A 190 13.85 10.68 7.59
N SER A 191 14.54 11.65 8.19
CA SER A 191 15.59 12.42 7.49
C SER A 191 16.90 11.68 7.25
N LYS A 192 17.14 10.57 7.98
CA LYS A 192 18.23 9.62 7.71
C LYS A 192 17.84 8.54 6.70
N PHE A 193 16.61 8.54 6.23
CA PHE A 193 16.04 7.53 5.32
C PHE A 193 16.03 6.11 5.92
N GLU A 194 15.96 6.00 7.24
CA GLU A 194 15.86 4.71 7.94
C GLU A 194 14.45 4.13 7.85
N VAL A 195 13.43 5.00 7.93
CA VAL A 195 12.02 4.67 7.71
C VAL A 195 11.39 5.76 6.85
N MET A 196 10.55 5.36 5.93
CA MET A 196 9.77 6.30 5.14
C MET A 196 8.27 6.01 5.29
N LEU A 197 7.51 7.08 5.54
CA LEU A 197 6.06 7.04 5.66
C LEU A 197 5.42 6.94 4.27
N ALA A 198 4.21 6.40 4.22
CA ALA A 198 3.42 6.36 2.99
C ALA A 198 3.19 7.76 2.41
N THR A 199 3.03 7.81 1.09
CA THR A 199 2.86 9.07 0.34
C THR A 199 1.82 10.02 0.93
N PRO A 200 0.59 9.60 1.34
CA PRO A 200 -0.37 10.54 1.93
C PRO A 200 0.11 11.16 3.23
N THR A 201 0.80 10.38 4.08
CA THR A 201 1.35 10.92 5.33
C THR A 201 2.47 11.93 5.05
N LEU A 202 3.40 11.62 4.13
CA LEU A 202 4.47 12.55 3.74
C LEU A 202 3.94 13.84 3.12
N SER A 203 2.92 13.75 2.28
CA SER A 203 2.35 14.91 1.59
C SER A 203 1.52 15.79 2.53
N ASN A 204 0.74 15.18 3.43
CA ASN A 204 -0.38 15.84 4.09
C ASN A 204 -0.20 16.10 5.58
N ALA A 205 0.72 15.42 6.30
CA ALA A 205 0.79 15.43 7.77
C ALA A 205 0.88 16.82 8.39
N ARG A 206 1.50 17.79 7.75
CA ARG A 206 1.64 19.18 8.24
C ARG A 206 0.63 20.15 7.65
N THR A 207 -0.25 19.65 6.76
CA THR A 207 -1.12 20.53 5.97
C THR A 207 -2.51 20.68 6.58
N THR A 208 -3.26 21.67 6.10
CA THR A 208 -4.68 21.86 6.46
C THR A 208 -5.59 20.73 5.97
N ARG A 209 -5.08 19.80 5.14
CA ARG A 209 -5.78 18.65 4.60
C ARG A 209 -5.06 17.35 4.98
N HIS A 210 -5.02 17.06 6.27
CA HIS A 210 -4.26 15.95 6.86
C HIS A 210 -5.01 14.59 6.76
N GLN A 211 -5.42 14.20 5.55
CA GLN A 211 -5.77 12.82 5.26
C GLN A 211 -4.47 12.03 5.04
N LEU A 212 -4.18 11.05 5.91
CA LEU A 212 -2.87 10.40 6.04
C LEU A 212 -2.85 8.95 5.56
N SER A 213 -4.01 8.33 5.34
CA SER A 213 -4.13 6.92 5.00
C SER A 213 -3.99 6.68 3.51
N SER A 214 -3.35 5.56 3.12
CA SER A 214 -3.05 5.24 1.72
C SER A 214 -4.17 4.48 1.02
N CYS A 215 -4.82 3.54 1.73
CA CYS A 215 -5.78 2.61 1.12
C CYS A 215 -6.96 2.34 2.03
N TYR A 216 -8.05 1.88 1.41
CA TYR A 216 -9.28 1.49 2.08
C TYR A 216 -9.77 0.14 1.55
N VAL A 217 -10.36 -0.66 2.44
CA VAL A 217 -10.89 -1.98 2.10
C VAL A 217 -12.33 -2.09 2.59
N GLY A 218 -13.26 -2.43 1.71
CA GLY A 218 -14.66 -2.55 2.04
C GLY A 218 -15.38 -3.66 1.29
N SER A 219 -16.69 -3.76 1.48
CA SER A 219 -17.53 -4.78 0.83
C SER A 219 -18.93 -4.25 0.56
N THR A 220 -19.56 -4.77 -0.51
CA THR A 220 -20.90 -4.40 -0.99
C THR A 220 -21.92 -5.43 -0.53
N PRO A 221 -23.09 -5.04 0.03
CA PRO A 221 -24.20 -5.96 0.28
C PRO A 221 -25.02 -6.20 -0.99
N ASP A 222 -25.83 -7.26 -1.00
CA ASP A 222 -26.71 -7.63 -2.12
C ASP A 222 -28.08 -6.92 -2.06
N ASN A 223 -28.08 -5.61 -2.07
CA ASN A 223 -29.31 -4.80 -2.24
C ASN A 223 -28.96 -3.45 -2.87
N ILE A 224 -29.95 -2.83 -3.55
CA ILE A 224 -29.70 -1.64 -4.36
C ILE A 224 -29.24 -0.43 -3.53
N GLU A 225 -29.80 -0.22 -2.36
CA GLU A 225 -29.42 0.90 -1.48
C GLU A 225 -27.98 0.75 -1.04
N GLY A 226 -27.57 -0.44 -0.60
CA GLY A 226 -26.21 -0.72 -0.14
C GLY A 226 -25.17 -0.69 -1.27
N ILE A 227 -25.55 -1.09 -2.49
CA ILE A 227 -24.69 -0.93 -3.68
C ILE A 227 -24.43 0.55 -3.94
N PHE A 228 -25.47 1.40 -3.91
CA PHE A 228 -25.31 2.84 -4.12
C PHE A 228 -24.62 3.55 -2.96
N ASP A 229 -24.82 3.12 -1.74
CA ASP A 229 -24.04 3.56 -0.57
C ASP A 229 -22.55 3.22 -0.73
N SER A 230 -22.23 2.03 -1.25
CA SER A 230 -20.86 1.61 -1.55
C SER A 230 -20.23 2.52 -2.63
N TYR A 231 -20.99 2.89 -3.68
CA TYR A 231 -20.51 3.84 -4.69
C TYR A 231 -20.19 5.21 -4.09
N LYS A 232 -21.07 5.74 -3.25
CA LYS A 232 -20.85 7.01 -2.55
C LYS A 232 -19.63 6.94 -1.66
N GLU A 233 -19.45 5.86 -0.93
CA GLU A 233 -18.29 5.64 -0.06
C GLU A 233 -17.00 5.59 -0.90
N MET A 234 -16.95 4.75 -1.95
CA MET A 234 -15.80 4.67 -2.87
C MET A 234 -15.45 6.04 -3.48
N ALA A 235 -16.44 6.81 -3.94
CA ALA A 235 -16.22 8.14 -4.50
C ALA A 235 -15.61 9.12 -3.48
N LEU A 236 -16.09 9.11 -2.24
CA LEU A 236 -15.54 9.95 -1.17
C LEU A 236 -14.10 9.54 -0.83
N LEU A 237 -13.82 8.24 -0.72
CA LEU A 237 -12.49 7.73 -0.40
C LEU A 237 -11.50 8.04 -1.52
N SER A 238 -11.88 7.85 -2.80
CA SER A 238 -11.07 8.22 -3.96
C SER A 238 -10.74 9.70 -3.98
N LYS A 239 -11.74 10.59 -3.81
CA LYS A 239 -11.56 12.04 -3.77
C LYS A 239 -10.46 12.50 -2.81
N PHE A 240 -10.28 11.80 -1.70
CA PHE A 240 -9.27 12.14 -0.69
C PHE A 240 -7.95 11.38 -0.84
N GLY A 241 -7.75 10.71 -1.97
CA GLY A 241 -6.44 10.18 -2.35
C GLY A 241 -6.16 8.74 -1.92
N GLY A 242 -7.19 7.98 -1.53
CA GLY A 242 -7.05 6.58 -1.17
C GLY A 242 -7.17 5.63 -2.34
N GLY A 243 -6.28 4.62 -2.42
CA GLY A 243 -6.51 3.41 -3.20
C GLY A 243 -7.62 2.57 -2.56
N ILE A 244 -8.41 1.84 -3.35
CA ILE A 244 -9.59 1.14 -2.85
C ILE A 244 -9.52 -0.33 -3.24
N GLY A 245 -9.76 -1.25 -2.29
CA GLY A 245 -10.06 -2.65 -2.53
C GLY A 245 -11.48 -2.97 -2.06
N TRP A 246 -12.29 -3.58 -2.92
CA TRP A 246 -13.71 -3.74 -2.63
C TRP A 246 -14.25 -5.11 -3.00
N ASP A 247 -14.87 -5.81 -2.04
CA ASP A 247 -15.48 -7.11 -2.23
C ASP A 247 -16.90 -7.01 -2.82
N TRP A 248 -17.14 -7.80 -3.85
CA TRP A 248 -18.41 -7.91 -4.56
C TRP A 248 -18.99 -9.34 -4.52
N SER A 249 -18.40 -10.25 -3.78
CA SER A 249 -18.73 -11.67 -3.78
C SER A 249 -20.17 -11.96 -3.32
N LYS A 250 -20.79 -11.08 -2.53
CA LYS A 250 -22.16 -11.24 -2.03
C LYS A 250 -23.23 -10.83 -3.05
N VAL A 251 -22.90 -10.02 -4.05
CA VAL A 251 -23.89 -9.50 -5.00
C VAL A 251 -24.33 -10.60 -5.95
N ARG A 252 -25.64 -10.78 -6.10
CA ARG A 252 -26.25 -11.82 -6.92
C ARG A 252 -25.76 -11.82 -8.36
N ALA A 253 -25.71 -13.03 -8.94
CA ALA A 253 -25.21 -13.26 -10.28
C ALA A 253 -26.26 -12.94 -11.35
N MET A 254 -25.81 -12.85 -12.60
CA MET A 254 -26.69 -12.71 -13.78
C MET A 254 -27.69 -13.88 -13.85
N GLY A 255 -28.96 -13.56 -14.08
CA GLY A 255 -30.03 -14.54 -14.08
C GLY A 255 -30.58 -14.89 -12.70
N GLY A 256 -30.08 -14.31 -11.63
CA GLY A 256 -30.62 -14.46 -10.28
C GLY A 256 -32.06 -13.93 -10.18
N SER A 257 -32.77 -14.35 -9.14
CA SER A 257 -34.13 -13.90 -8.85
C SER A 257 -34.14 -12.55 -8.14
N ILE A 258 -35.12 -11.70 -8.47
CA ILE A 258 -35.42 -10.45 -7.76
C ILE A 258 -36.91 -10.46 -7.43
N ASP A 259 -37.28 -10.38 -6.17
CA ASP A 259 -38.67 -10.38 -5.67
C ASP A 259 -39.55 -11.50 -6.29
N GLY A 260 -39.00 -12.72 -6.39
CA GLY A 260 -39.64 -13.86 -6.98
C GLY A 260 -39.64 -13.92 -8.50
N HIS A 261 -39.21 -12.87 -9.20
CA HIS A 261 -39.02 -12.84 -10.64
C HIS A 261 -37.74 -13.53 -11.07
N LYS A 262 -37.84 -14.71 -11.65
CA LYS A 262 -36.67 -15.47 -12.14
C LYS A 262 -36.00 -14.77 -13.33
N ASN A 263 -34.67 -14.91 -13.42
CA ASN A 263 -33.82 -14.30 -14.48
C ASN A 263 -33.91 -12.78 -14.57
N ALA A 264 -34.18 -12.09 -13.44
CA ALA A 264 -34.33 -10.64 -13.41
C ALA A 264 -33.01 -9.89 -13.12
N ALA A 265 -32.07 -10.54 -12.45
CA ALA A 265 -30.79 -9.90 -12.08
C ALA A 265 -29.86 -9.78 -13.28
N GLY A 266 -29.21 -8.60 -13.43
CA GLY A 266 -28.18 -8.33 -14.44
C GLY A 266 -26.79 -8.81 -14.06
N GLY A 267 -26.61 -9.33 -12.84
CA GLY A 267 -25.30 -9.75 -12.29
C GLY A 267 -24.41 -8.59 -11.90
N ILE A 268 -23.14 -8.90 -11.56
CA ILE A 268 -22.19 -7.90 -11.04
C ILE A 268 -21.60 -7.00 -12.14
N ILE A 269 -21.51 -7.44 -13.40
CA ILE A 269 -20.79 -6.73 -14.46
C ILE A 269 -21.31 -5.31 -14.71
N PRO A 270 -22.64 -5.07 -14.79
CA PRO A 270 -23.16 -3.71 -14.93
C PRO A 270 -22.80 -2.79 -13.75
N PHE A 271 -22.80 -3.33 -12.53
CA PHE A 271 -22.41 -2.57 -11.34
C PHE A 271 -20.90 -2.27 -11.31
N LEU A 272 -20.08 -3.20 -11.78
CA LEU A 272 -18.63 -2.97 -11.92
C LEU A 272 -18.35 -1.93 -13.03
N LYS A 273 -19.18 -1.82 -14.07
CA LYS A 273 -19.05 -0.74 -15.05
C LYS A 273 -19.28 0.64 -14.40
N VAL A 274 -20.28 0.77 -13.52
CA VAL A 274 -20.49 2.01 -12.74
C VAL A 274 -19.30 2.29 -11.83
N THR A 275 -18.74 1.26 -11.17
CA THR A 275 -17.52 1.40 -10.35
C THR A 275 -16.34 1.91 -11.18
N ASN A 276 -16.18 1.40 -12.41
CA ASN A 276 -15.16 1.90 -13.35
C ASN A 276 -15.33 3.40 -13.63
N ASP A 277 -16.56 3.82 -13.89
CA ASP A 277 -16.86 5.22 -14.24
C ASP A 277 -16.67 6.14 -13.01
N ILE A 278 -16.90 5.64 -11.80
CA ILE A 278 -16.54 6.34 -10.55
C ILE A 278 -15.01 6.52 -10.44
N ALA A 279 -14.22 5.49 -10.73
CA ALA A 279 -12.76 5.58 -10.70
C ALA A 279 -12.24 6.62 -11.72
N VAL A 280 -12.87 6.71 -12.88
CA VAL A 280 -12.55 7.70 -13.91
C VAL A 280 -13.01 9.11 -13.53
N ALA A 281 -14.24 9.24 -12.98
CA ALA A 281 -14.86 10.53 -12.70
C ALA A 281 -14.30 11.23 -11.46
N VAL A 282 -13.83 10.46 -10.47
CA VAL A 282 -13.39 10.97 -9.18
C VAL A 282 -11.91 10.67 -8.98
N ASP A 283 -11.07 11.49 -9.65
CA ASP A 283 -9.63 11.43 -9.45
C ASP A 283 -9.20 12.10 -8.14
N GLN A 284 -8.00 11.72 -7.72
CA GLN A 284 -7.40 12.11 -6.45
C GLN A 284 -6.88 13.57 -6.53
N LEU A 285 -7.80 14.53 -6.38
CA LEU A 285 -7.50 15.98 -6.40
C LEU A 285 -6.77 16.46 -7.66
N GLY A 286 -6.96 15.80 -8.80
CA GLY A 286 -6.29 16.12 -10.07
C GLY A 286 -4.80 15.76 -10.10
N THR A 287 -4.29 15.06 -9.08
CA THR A 287 -2.87 14.66 -9.00
C THR A 287 -2.63 13.20 -9.33
N ARG A 288 -3.65 12.34 -9.17
CA ARG A 288 -3.61 10.91 -9.45
C ARG A 288 -4.98 10.45 -9.97
N LYS A 289 -4.99 9.43 -10.80
CA LYS A 289 -6.23 8.76 -11.21
C LYS A 289 -6.83 7.97 -10.05
N GLY A 290 -8.16 7.87 -9.99
CA GLY A 290 -8.83 6.95 -9.07
C GLY A 290 -8.45 5.51 -9.42
N ALA A 291 -8.23 4.68 -8.38
CA ALA A 291 -7.82 3.29 -8.56
C ALA A 291 -8.58 2.38 -7.60
N ILE A 292 -9.31 1.43 -8.16
CA ILE A 292 -10.19 0.52 -7.42
C ILE A 292 -9.92 -0.92 -7.84
N ALA A 293 -9.50 -1.76 -6.88
CA ALA A 293 -9.48 -3.20 -7.04
C ALA A 293 -10.82 -3.80 -6.63
N VAL A 294 -11.32 -4.71 -7.44
CA VAL A 294 -12.60 -5.38 -7.24
C VAL A 294 -12.38 -6.87 -7.04
N TYR A 295 -12.94 -7.42 -5.98
CA TYR A 295 -12.70 -8.78 -5.53
C TYR A 295 -13.98 -9.63 -5.67
N ILE A 296 -13.84 -10.87 -6.17
CA ILE A 296 -14.87 -11.91 -6.09
C ILE A 296 -14.26 -13.27 -5.75
N GLU A 297 -15.07 -14.16 -5.21
CA GLU A 297 -14.67 -15.56 -5.00
C GLU A 297 -14.88 -16.40 -6.29
N PRO A 298 -14.03 -17.42 -6.55
CA PRO A 298 -14.05 -18.18 -7.81
C PRO A 298 -15.29 -19.09 -7.97
N TRP A 299 -16.12 -19.28 -6.96
CA TRP A 299 -17.38 -19.99 -7.04
C TRP A 299 -18.55 -19.09 -7.49
N HIS A 300 -18.36 -17.79 -7.60
CA HIS A 300 -19.39 -16.86 -8.11
C HIS A 300 -19.75 -17.16 -9.57
N MET A 301 -21.02 -17.23 -9.88
CA MET A 301 -21.49 -17.62 -11.22
C MET A 301 -21.00 -16.68 -12.35
N ASP A 302 -20.80 -15.40 -12.06
CA ASP A 302 -20.30 -14.41 -13.02
C ASP A 302 -18.75 -14.38 -13.15
N VAL A 303 -18.03 -15.31 -12.53
CA VAL A 303 -16.55 -15.31 -12.50
C VAL A 303 -15.94 -15.29 -13.90
N SER A 304 -16.57 -15.96 -14.86
CA SER A 304 -16.07 -16.01 -16.23
C SER A 304 -16.13 -14.65 -16.93
N ASP A 305 -17.20 -13.90 -16.75
CA ASP A 305 -17.37 -12.55 -17.30
C ASP A 305 -16.49 -11.52 -16.55
N PHE A 306 -16.31 -11.72 -15.24
CA PHE A 306 -15.41 -10.93 -14.42
C PHE A 306 -13.96 -11.01 -14.91
N LEU A 307 -13.49 -12.19 -15.30
CA LEU A 307 -12.14 -12.37 -15.87
C LEU A 307 -11.96 -11.67 -17.24
N ASP A 308 -13.05 -11.37 -17.91
CA ASP A 308 -13.04 -10.69 -19.22
C ASP A 308 -13.15 -9.16 -19.11
N LEU A 309 -13.24 -8.58 -17.90
CA LEU A 309 -13.45 -7.13 -17.67
C LEU A 309 -12.45 -6.24 -18.41
N ARG A 310 -11.19 -6.65 -18.52
CA ARG A 310 -10.10 -5.85 -19.11
C ARG A 310 -9.69 -6.27 -20.52
N LYS A 311 -10.40 -7.20 -21.14
CA LYS A 311 -10.10 -7.60 -22.52
C LYS A 311 -10.35 -6.46 -23.52
N ASN A 312 -9.44 -6.31 -24.46
CA ASN A 312 -9.52 -5.30 -25.52
C ASN A 312 -10.51 -5.67 -26.66
N SER A 313 -11.22 -6.78 -26.51
CA SER A 313 -12.18 -7.29 -27.48
C SER A 313 -13.53 -7.60 -26.83
N GLY A 314 -14.58 -7.67 -27.62
CA GLY A 314 -15.94 -7.98 -27.18
C GLY A 314 -16.79 -6.72 -26.95
N GLU A 315 -17.88 -6.85 -26.19
CA GLU A 315 -18.86 -5.79 -25.96
C GLU A 315 -18.36 -4.79 -24.92
N GLU A 316 -18.18 -3.52 -25.30
CA GLU A 316 -17.68 -2.44 -24.45
C GLU A 316 -18.49 -2.23 -23.16
N ARG A 317 -19.80 -2.46 -23.22
CA ARG A 317 -20.68 -2.35 -22.03
C ARG A 317 -20.34 -3.36 -20.93
N ARG A 318 -19.62 -4.42 -21.29
CA ARG A 318 -19.16 -5.47 -20.37
C ARG A 318 -17.67 -5.35 -20.01
N ARG A 319 -17.05 -4.18 -20.28
CA ARG A 319 -15.64 -3.90 -20.02
C ARG A 319 -15.50 -2.82 -18.96
N ALA A 320 -14.45 -2.95 -18.16
CA ALA A 320 -14.10 -2.04 -17.06
C ALA A 320 -12.56 -1.94 -16.98
N HIS A 321 -11.98 -1.22 -17.93
CA HIS A 321 -10.54 -1.18 -18.17
C HIS A 321 -9.75 -0.49 -17.03
N GLU A 322 -10.39 0.41 -16.29
CA GLU A 322 -9.76 1.16 -15.19
C GLU A 322 -9.88 0.45 -13.82
N LEU A 323 -10.57 -0.69 -13.76
CA LEU A 323 -10.63 -1.52 -12.55
C LEU A 323 -9.50 -2.54 -12.52
N PHE A 324 -9.15 -2.95 -11.31
CA PHE A 324 -8.14 -3.97 -11.03
C PHE A 324 -8.84 -5.24 -10.50
N PRO A 325 -9.15 -6.21 -11.37
CA PRO A 325 -9.77 -7.46 -10.96
C PRO A 325 -8.86 -8.25 -10.00
N ALA A 326 -9.45 -8.88 -8.99
CA ALA A 326 -8.79 -9.75 -8.04
C ALA A 326 -9.68 -10.94 -7.66
N LEU A 327 -9.10 -12.09 -7.43
CA LEU A 327 -9.80 -13.29 -6.98
C LEU A 327 -9.47 -13.60 -5.52
N TRP A 328 -10.52 -13.90 -4.76
CA TRP A 328 -10.47 -14.30 -3.37
C TRP A 328 -10.63 -15.83 -3.27
N ILE A 329 -9.50 -16.56 -3.37
CA ILE A 329 -9.44 -17.99 -3.69
C ILE A 329 -9.50 -18.86 -2.44
N ASN A 330 -10.41 -19.85 -2.43
CA ASN A 330 -10.57 -20.83 -1.36
C ASN A 330 -9.60 -22.02 -1.51
N ASP A 331 -9.21 -22.64 -0.43
CA ASP A 331 -8.38 -23.86 -0.42
C ASP A 331 -9.03 -24.99 -1.24
N LEU A 332 -10.36 -25.16 -1.11
CA LEU A 332 -11.10 -26.21 -1.85
C LEU A 332 -10.95 -26.05 -3.37
N PHE A 333 -10.99 -24.82 -3.90
CA PHE A 333 -10.77 -24.60 -5.33
C PHE A 333 -9.38 -25.07 -5.76
N MET A 334 -8.33 -24.70 -5.02
CA MET A 334 -6.96 -25.11 -5.33
C MET A 334 -6.74 -26.63 -5.22
N LYS A 335 -7.36 -27.27 -4.23
CA LYS A 335 -7.38 -28.75 -4.10
C LYS A 335 -7.98 -29.38 -5.36
N ARG A 336 -9.15 -28.90 -5.81
CA ARG A 336 -9.83 -29.41 -7.00
C ARG A 336 -9.10 -29.12 -8.31
N VAL A 337 -8.37 -28.02 -8.40
CA VAL A 337 -7.45 -27.76 -9.51
C VAL A 337 -6.35 -28.83 -9.60
N LYS A 338 -5.73 -29.20 -8.47
CA LYS A 338 -4.71 -30.26 -8.40
C LYS A 338 -5.28 -31.63 -8.75
N GLU A 339 -6.44 -31.95 -8.25
CA GLU A 339 -7.10 -33.25 -8.44
C GLU A 339 -7.85 -33.37 -9.78
N ASN A 340 -7.89 -32.28 -10.59
CA ASN A 340 -8.72 -32.21 -11.79
C ASN A 340 -10.21 -32.46 -11.52
N GLY A 341 -10.68 -31.99 -10.36
CA GLY A 341 -12.04 -32.17 -9.88
C GLY A 341 -13.03 -31.19 -10.53
N ARG A 342 -14.34 -31.43 -10.27
CA ARG A 342 -15.41 -30.52 -10.68
C ARG A 342 -15.48 -29.32 -9.74
N TRP A 343 -15.94 -28.19 -10.27
CA TRP A 343 -16.18 -26.96 -9.55
C TRP A 343 -17.54 -26.37 -9.89
N SER A 344 -18.37 -26.18 -8.90
CA SER A 344 -19.71 -25.65 -9.08
C SER A 344 -19.75 -24.16 -8.81
N LEU A 345 -20.33 -23.42 -9.74
CA LEU A 345 -20.56 -21.98 -9.65
C LEU A 345 -21.99 -21.75 -9.18
N PHE A 346 -22.16 -20.83 -8.23
CA PHE A 346 -23.44 -20.53 -7.60
C PHE A 346 -23.83 -19.06 -7.74
N ASP A 347 -25.13 -18.79 -7.65
CA ASP A 347 -25.65 -17.45 -7.41
C ASP A 347 -25.52 -17.14 -5.91
N PRO A 348 -24.77 -16.08 -5.52
CA PRO A 348 -24.60 -15.70 -4.12
C PRO A 348 -25.92 -15.49 -3.35
N ALA A 349 -27.00 -15.10 -4.02
CA ALA A 349 -28.31 -14.92 -3.40
C ALA A 349 -28.89 -16.24 -2.82
N GLN A 350 -28.44 -17.40 -3.32
CA GLN A 350 -28.90 -18.72 -2.82
C GLN A 350 -27.94 -19.32 -1.81
N VAL A 351 -26.69 -18.86 -1.73
CA VAL A 351 -25.60 -19.43 -0.92
C VAL A 351 -24.80 -18.34 -0.21
N SER A 352 -25.47 -17.31 0.27
CA SER A 352 -24.83 -16.06 0.76
C SER A 352 -23.88 -16.25 1.94
N ASP A 353 -24.06 -17.31 2.71
CA ASP A 353 -23.22 -17.69 3.85
C ASP A 353 -21.82 -18.20 3.43
N LEU A 354 -21.63 -18.68 2.20
CA LEU A 354 -20.32 -19.09 1.69
C LEU A 354 -19.29 -17.93 1.73
N CYS A 355 -19.73 -16.70 1.55
CA CYS A 355 -18.84 -15.53 1.67
C CYS A 355 -18.31 -15.36 3.10
N ASP A 356 -19.01 -15.87 4.10
CA ASP A 356 -18.70 -15.70 5.52
C ASP A 356 -17.93 -16.88 6.13
N LEU A 357 -17.63 -17.90 5.31
CA LEU A 357 -16.96 -19.13 5.73
C LEU A 357 -15.59 -19.28 5.07
N TYR A 358 -14.69 -19.99 5.73
CA TYR A 358 -13.38 -20.40 5.19
C TYR A 358 -12.95 -21.75 5.78
N GLY A 359 -11.92 -22.39 5.21
CA GLY A 359 -11.38 -23.66 5.69
C GLY A 359 -12.39 -24.80 5.59
N GLU A 360 -12.41 -25.66 6.61
CA GLU A 360 -13.25 -26.85 6.67
C GLU A 360 -14.75 -26.51 6.70
N GLU A 361 -15.13 -25.40 7.35
CA GLU A 361 -16.53 -24.96 7.39
C GLU A 361 -17.04 -24.55 6.01
N PHE A 362 -16.20 -23.81 5.24
CA PHE A 362 -16.50 -23.50 3.85
C PHE A 362 -16.61 -24.77 3.01
N GLU A 363 -15.64 -25.68 3.11
CA GLU A 363 -15.63 -26.93 2.34
C GLU A 363 -16.89 -27.76 2.61
N LYS A 364 -17.24 -27.95 3.88
CA LYS A 364 -18.46 -28.65 4.28
C LYS A 364 -19.71 -28.01 3.66
N ARG A 365 -19.86 -26.70 3.84
CA ARG A 365 -21.04 -25.96 3.38
C ARG A 365 -21.14 -25.92 1.86
N TYR A 366 -20.03 -25.75 1.17
CA TYR A 366 -19.96 -25.82 -0.27
C TYR A 366 -20.42 -27.19 -0.82
N LEU A 367 -19.98 -28.29 -0.19
CA LEU A 367 -20.39 -29.63 -0.58
C LEU A 367 -21.88 -29.91 -0.32
N GLU A 368 -22.45 -29.36 0.76
CA GLU A 368 -23.90 -29.40 0.98
C GLU A 368 -24.66 -28.76 -0.16
N TYR A 369 -24.28 -27.53 -0.59
CA TYR A 369 -24.89 -26.85 -1.72
C TYR A 369 -24.63 -27.54 -3.07
N GLU A 370 -23.46 -28.11 -3.26
CA GLU A 370 -23.11 -28.84 -4.46
C GLU A 370 -23.99 -30.09 -4.65
N ASN A 371 -24.44 -30.71 -3.56
CA ASN A 371 -25.31 -31.90 -3.57
C ASN A 371 -26.81 -31.56 -3.51
N ASP A 372 -27.18 -30.31 -3.20
CA ASP A 372 -28.59 -29.91 -3.15
C ASP A 372 -29.15 -29.70 -4.57
N GLU A 373 -30.16 -30.45 -4.94
CA GLU A 373 -30.83 -30.35 -6.25
C GLU A 373 -31.64 -29.06 -6.41
N ASN A 374 -32.03 -28.39 -5.32
CA ASN A 374 -32.80 -27.17 -5.35
C ASN A 374 -31.95 -25.93 -5.61
N ILE A 375 -30.62 -26.02 -5.42
CA ILE A 375 -29.70 -24.92 -5.66
C ILE A 375 -29.28 -24.91 -7.12
N GLN A 376 -29.51 -23.78 -7.79
CA GLN A 376 -29.09 -23.58 -9.16
C GLN A 376 -27.56 -23.45 -9.21
N LYS A 377 -26.93 -24.26 -10.03
CA LYS A 377 -25.46 -24.31 -10.17
C LYS A 377 -25.04 -24.55 -11.61
N ASN A 378 -23.86 -24.05 -11.97
CA ASN A 378 -23.17 -24.39 -13.21
C ASN A 378 -21.87 -25.11 -12.84
N THR A 379 -21.73 -26.37 -13.23
CA THR A 379 -20.57 -27.19 -12.83
C THR A 379 -19.62 -27.36 -14.00
N ILE A 380 -18.38 -26.96 -13.80
CA ILE A 380 -17.27 -27.01 -14.76
C ILE A 380 -16.09 -27.82 -14.19
N LEU A 381 -15.04 -28.06 -14.95
CA LEU A 381 -13.77 -28.55 -14.40
C LEU A 381 -13.02 -27.38 -13.73
N ALA A 382 -12.56 -27.57 -12.50
CA ALA A 382 -11.76 -26.54 -11.80
C ALA A 382 -10.53 -26.11 -12.59
N LYS A 383 -9.91 -27.05 -13.30
CA LYS A 383 -8.75 -26.82 -14.16
C LYS A 383 -9.06 -25.96 -15.38
N GLU A 384 -10.28 -25.98 -15.91
CA GLU A 384 -10.72 -25.12 -17.02
C GLU A 384 -10.83 -23.65 -16.55
N LEU A 385 -11.43 -23.44 -15.39
CA LEU A 385 -11.48 -22.11 -14.78
C LEU A 385 -10.07 -21.62 -14.43
N TRP A 386 -9.23 -22.46 -13.87
CA TRP A 386 -7.83 -22.13 -13.57
C TRP A 386 -7.06 -21.71 -14.82
N LYS A 387 -7.22 -22.46 -15.92
CA LYS A 387 -6.63 -22.09 -17.21
C LYS A 387 -7.11 -20.72 -17.67
N LYS A 388 -8.41 -20.42 -17.53
CA LYS A 388 -8.95 -19.11 -17.89
C LYS A 388 -8.38 -17.99 -17.01
N ILE A 389 -8.23 -18.23 -15.70
CA ILE A 389 -7.60 -17.29 -14.78
C ILE A 389 -6.15 -16.99 -15.21
N LEU A 390 -5.34 -18.02 -15.47
CA LEU A 390 -3.95 -17.85 -15.89
C LEU A 390 -3.84 -17.18 -17.27
N THR A 391 -4.79 -17.44 -18.19
CA THR A 391 -4.83 -16.76 -19.49
C THR A 391 -5.11 -15.26 -19.31
N SER A 392 -6.12 -14.89 -18.52
CA SER A 392 -6.40 -13.49 -18.21
C SER A 392 -5.22 -12.80 -17.55
N TYR A 393 -4.56 -13.51 -16.62
CA TYR A 393 -3.38 -13.01 -15.92
C TYR A 393 -2.23 -12.72 -16.89
N PHE A 394 -1.99 -13.62 -17.82
CA PHE A 394 -0.96 -13.45 -18.85
C PHE A 394 -1.27 -12.31 -19.83
N GLU A 395 -2.54 -12.18 -20.25
CA GLU A 395 -2.97 -11.16 -21.21
C GLU A 395 -3.00 -9.73 -20.62
N THR A 396 -3.30 -9.58 -19.33
CA THR A 396 -3.58 -8.28 -18.73
C THR A 396 -2.75 -7.97 -17.47
N GLY A 397 -1.92 -8.87 -17.01
CA GLY A 397 -1.22 -8.78 -15.71
C GLY A 397 -2.12 -9.02 -14.50
N MET A 398 -3.39 -9.35 -14.71
CA MET A 398 -4.44 -9.54 -13.70
C MET A 398 -5.33 -10.73 -14.05
N PRO A 399 -6.14 -11.27 -13.10
CA PRO A 399 -6.50 -10.77 -11.78
C PRO A 399 -5.40 -10.96 -10.74
N PHE A 400 -5.36 -10.14 -9.67
CA PHE A 400 -4.56 -10.47 -8.49
C PHE A 400 -5.09 -11.73 -7.83
N LEU A 401 -4.21 -12.58 -7.29
CA LEU A 401 -4.62 -13.81 -6.62
C LEU A 401 -4.39 -13.68 -5.12
N CYS A 402 -5.47 -13.73 -4.37
CA CYS A 402 -5.46 -13.69 -2.91
C CYS A 402 -6.07 -14.97 -2.36
N PHE A 403 -5.42 -15.57 -1.35
CA PHE A 403 -5.81 -16.88 -0.81
C PHE A 403 -6.59 -16.67 0.50
N LYS A 404 -7.92 -16.87 0.41
CA LYS A 404 -8.90 -16.61 1.49
C LYS A 404 -8.55 -17.34 2.78
N ASP A 405 -8.24 -18.63 2.66
CA ASP A 405 -7.99 -19.48 3.83
C ASP A 405 -6.67 -19.12 4.51
N ASN A 406 -5.60 -18.91 3.75
CA ASN A 406 -4.32 -18.45 4.29
C ASN A 406 -4.45 -17.10 5.02
N ALA A 407 -5.25 -16.18 4.46
CA ALA A 407 -5.51 -14.89 5.07
C ALA A 407 -6.28 -15.02 6.39
N ASN A 408 -7.38 -15.79 6.39
CA ASN A 408 -8.26 -15.89 7.55
C ASN A 408 -7.69 -16.77 8.67
N LYS A 409 -6.96 -17.85 8.36
CA LYS A 409 -6.22 -18.64 9.36
C LYS A 409 -5.24 -17.79 10.17
N ALA A 410 -4.59 -16.83 9.50
CA ALA A 410 -3.62 -15.93 10.12
C ALA A 410 -4.23 -14.64 10.68
N ASN A 411 -5.54 -14.42 10.54
CA ASN A 411 -6.21 -13.21 11.02
C ASN A 411 -6.08 -13.06 12.55
N PRO A 412 -5.42 -12.03 13.08
CA PRO A 412 -5.28 -11.87 14.53
C PRO A 412 -6.58 -11.47 15.23
N ASN A 413 -7.56 -10.96 14.48
CA ASN A 413 -8.84 -10.48 14.99
C ASN A 413 -10.02 -11.31 14.45
N ASP A 414 -9.88 -12.63 14.38
CA ASP A 414 -10.90 -13.56 13.87
C ASP A 414 -12.21 -13.54 14.67
N HIS A 415 -12.18 -13.18 15.95
CA HIS A 415 -13.34 -12.99 16.82
C HIS A 415 -14.26 -11.82 16.40
N GLU A 416 -13.74 -10.85 15.63
CA GLU A 416 -14.47 -9.67 15.15
C GLU A 416 -15.06 -9.85 13.73
N GLY A 417 -14.83 -11.00 13.11
CA GLY A 417 -15.30 -11.35 11.78
C GLY A 417 -14.20 -11.83 10.84
N ILE A 418 -14.49 -11.84 9.56
CA ILE A 418 -13.64 -12.41 8.52
C ILE A 418 -13.04 -11.34 7.62
N ILE A 419 -11.87 -11.64 7.05
CA ILE A 419 -11.25 -10.88 5.98
C ILE A 419 -11.92 -11.32 4.66
N ARG A 420 -12.49 -10.37 3.90
CA ARG A 420 -13.26 -10.62 2.67
C ARG A 420 -12.53 -10.24 1.39
N SER A 421 -11.53 -9.40 1.51
CA SER A 421 -10.73 -8.89 0.40
C SER A 421 -9.45 -8.26 0.92
N SER A 422 -8.63 -7.77 0.01
CA SER A 422 -7.46 -6.95 0.33
C SER A 422 -7.63 -5.54 -0.26
N ASN A 423 -6.65 -4.67 -0.06
CA ASN A 423 -6.59 -3.35 -0.67
C ASN A 423 -6.20 -3.43 -2.16
N LEU A 424 -5.96 -2.26 -2.75
CA LEU A 424 -5.54 -2.14 -4.16
C LEU A 424 -4.23 -2.90 -4.45
N CYS A 425 -3.28 -2.89 -3.51
CA CYS A 425 -1.94 -3.45 -3.69
C CYS A 425 -1.72 -4.81 -3.01
N THR A 426 -2.77 -5.42 -2.49
CA THR A 426 -2.83 -6.80 -1.95
C THR A 426 -1.97 -7.08 -0.70
N GLU A 427 -1.59 -6.06 0.08
CA GLU A 427 -0.86 -6.24 1.34
C GLU A 427 -1.72 -6.10 2.60
N ILE A 428 -2.91 -5.49 2.52
CA ILE A 428 -3.77 -5.23 3.69
C ILE A 428 -4.82 -6.33 3.85
N PHE A 429 -4.75 -7.01 4.98
CA PHE A 429 -5.66 -8.10 5.34
C PHE A 429 -6.30 -7.81 6.68
N GLN A 430 -7.47 -7.16 6.64
CA GLN A 430 -8.22 -6.73 7.81
C GLN A 430 -9.70 -7.07 7.67
N ASN A 431 -10.40 -7.25 8.79
CA ASN A 431 -11.82 -7.54 8.81
C ASN A 431 -12.64 -6.42 8.16
N THR A 432 -13.52 -6.80 7.26
CA THR A 432 -14.51 -5.90 6.64
C THR A 432 -15.90 -6.48 6.74
N ALA A 433 -16.92 -5.62 6.68
CA ALA A 433 -18.31 -6.03 6.63
C ALA A 433 -19.10 -5.01 5.79
N PRO A 434 -20.00 -5.47 4.92
CA PRO A 434 -20.92 -4.57 4.24
C PRO A 434 -21.87 -3.93 5.25
N ASN A 435 -22.48 -2.80 4.89
CA ASN A 435 -23.62 -2.30 5.64
C ASN A 435 -24.74 -3.31 5.55
N TYR A 436 -25.48 -3.46 6.64
CA TYR A 436 -26.67 -4.27 6.65
C TYR A 436 -27.85 -3.45 7.15
N TYR A 437 -29.06 -3.92 6.91
CA TYR A 437 -30.26 -3.17 7.19
C TYR A 437 -31.12 -3.93 8.19
N LYS A 438 -31.75 -3.19 9.09
CA LYS A 438 -32.74 -3.70 10.03
C LYS A 438 -34.05 -2.96 9.85
N ILE A 439 -35.13 -3.62 10.17
CA ILE A 439 -36.44 -2.99 10.31
C ILE A 439 -36.52 -2.40 11.70
N LYS A 440 -36.63 -1.09 11.80
CA LYS A 440 -36.87 -0.38 13.04
C LYS A 440 -38.37 -0.15 13.19
N ILE A 441 -38.94 -0.62 14.28
CA ILE A 441 -40.32 -0.39 14.68
C ILE A 441 -40.32 0.55 15.88
N THR A 442 -40.98 1.69 15.71
CA THR A 442 -41.24 2.63 16.81
C THR A 442 -42.67 2.53 17.23
N TYR A 443 -42.91 2.32 18.49
CA TYR A 443 -44.25 2.19 19.10
C TYR A 443 -44.80 3.55 19.59
N GLU A 444 -46.12 3.61 19.81
CA GLU A 444 -46.76 4.84 20.31
C GLU A 444 -46.27 5.29 21.69
N ASP A 445 -45.77 4.35 22.50
CA ASP A 445 -45.18 4.66 23.83
C ASP A 445 -43.74 5.18 23.74
N GLY A 446 -43.17 5.33 22.51
CA GLY A 446 -41.81 5.75 22.26
C GLY A 446 -40.78 4.64 22.38
N GLY A 447 -41.19 3.41 22.62
CA GLY A 447 -40.32 2.23 22.56
C GLY A 447 -39.84 1.95 21.14
N GLU A 448 -38.61 1.46 20.99
CA GLU A 448 -38.04 1.10 19.69
C GLU A 448 -37.53 -0.37 19.71
N GLU A 449 -37.75 -1.10 18.63
CA GLU A 449 -37.21 -2.44 18.44
C GLU A 449 -36.62 -2.56 17.02
N LEU A 450 -35.51 -3.35 16.88
CA LEU A 450 -34.81 -3.60 15.63
C LEU A 450 -34.91 -5.07 15.25
N PHE A 451 -35.32 -5.34 14.01
CA PHE A 451 -35.51 -6.69 13.47
C PHE A 451 -34.65 -6.89 12.21
N ASP A 452 -34.17 -8.10 12.01
CA ASP A 452 -33.44 -8.46 10.78
C ASP A 452 -34.39 -8.51 9.59
N GLU A 453 -33.92 -8.12 8.40
CA GLU A 453 -34.74 -7.96 7.19
C GLU A 453 -34.88 -9.28 6.42
N GLU A 454 -35.44 -10.33 6.98
CA GLU A 454 -35.60 -11.62 6.27
C GLU A 454 -37.04 -12.21 6.24
N GLU A 455 -38.00 -11.62 6.96
CA GLU A 455 -39.41 -12.14 6.98
C GLU A 455 -40.44 -11.02 6.81
N ASP A 456 -41.54 -11.33 6.15
CA ASP A 456 -42.68 -10.41 6.02
C ASP A 456 -43.39 -10.23 7.34
N VAL A 457 -43.22 -9.08 7.97
CA VAL A 457 -44.02 -8.69 9.16
C VAL A 457 -45.25 -7.92 8.67
N THR A 458 -46.41 -8.56 8.78
CA THR A 458 -47.70 -7.88 8.54
C THR A 458 -48.20 -7.30 9.85
N VAL A 459 -48.34 -5.99 9.89
CA VAL A 459 -48.93 -5.25 11.03
C VAL A 459 -50.40 -4.93 10.73
N ASP A 460 -51.20 -4.76 11.75
CA ASP A 460 -52.64 -4.48 11.64
C ASP A 460 -52.99 -3.26 10.75
N SER A 461 -52.00 -2.40 10.46
CA SER A 461 -52.12 -1.27 9.53
C SER A 461 -51.99 -1.65 8.05
N GLY A 462 -51.80 -2.92 7.70
CA GLY A 462 -51.67 -3.42 6.32
C GLY A 462 -50.29 -3.20 5.70
N ILE A 463 -49.27 -2.77 6.44
CA ILE A 463 -47.90 -2.62 5.98
C ILE A 463 -47.18 -3.94 6.19
N THR A 464 -46.71 -4.55 5.09
CA THR A 464 -45.94 -5.79 5.12
C THR A 464 -44.46 -5.44 4.88
N LYS A 465 -43.58 -5.83 5.81
CA LYS A 465 -42.12 -5.75 5.66
C LYS A 465 -41.44 -7.01 6.17
N LYS A 466 -40.34 -7.42 5.59
CA LYS A 466 -39.64 -8.67 5.91
C LYS A 466 -38.80 -8.56 7.20
N ALA A 467 -38.97 -9.43 8.16
CA ALA A 467 -38.18 -9.50 9.39
C ALA A 467 -37.96 -10.95 9.84
N LYS A 468 -36.83 -11.25 10.43
CA LYS A 468 -36.27 -12.62 10.63
C LYS A 468 -36.71 -13.39 11.86
N LYS A 469 -37.73 -13.02 12.65
CA LYS A 469 -38.13 -13.84 13.82
C LYS A 469 -39.63 -13.98 14.02
N LEU A 470 -40.14 -15.21 13.90
CA LEU A 470 -41.46 -15.60 14.38
C LEU A 470 -41.71 -15.29 15.89
N SER A 471 -40.64 -15.28 16.70
CA SER A 471 -40.69 -14.85 18.12
C SER A 471 -40.90 -13.33 18.30
N ALA A 472 -40.61 -12.54 17.27
CA ALA A 472 -40.86 -11.11 17.27
C ALA A 472 -42.34 -10.76 17.03
N LEU A 473 -43.06 -11.54 16.23
CA LEU A 473 -44.49 -11.36 15.99
C LEU A 473 -45.35 -11.52 17.27
N ASP A 474 -44.92 -12.39 18.19
CA ASP A 474 -45.58 -12.54 19.49
C ASP A 474 -45.30 -11.36 20.44
N SER A 475 -44.17 -10.66 20.30
CA SER A 475 -43.84 -9.45 21.05
C SER A 475 -44.62 -8.22 20.56
N LEU A 476 -45.09 -8.24 19.30
CA LEU A 476 -45.88 -7.18 18.69
C LEU A 476 -47.37 -7.23 19.03
N LYS A 477 -47.86 -8.36 19.54
CA LYS A 477 -49.28 -8.54 19.90
C LYS A 477 -49.68 -7.58 21.03
N GLY A 478 -50.54 -6.63 20.70
CA GLY A 478 -51.08 -5.66 21.65
C GLY A 478 -50.34 -4.35 21.80
N LYS A 479 -49.30 -4.10 21.01
CA LYS A 479 -48.63 -2.81 20.94
C LYS A 479 -49.12 -2.01 19.72
N GLN A 480 -49.47 -0.75 19.89
CA GLN A 480 -49.76 0.13 18.75
C GLN A 480 -48.45 0.62 18.14
N ILE A 481 -48.30 0.44 16.82
CA ILE A 481 -47.12 0.77 16.05
C ILE A 481 -47.28 2.16 15.45
N PHE A 482 -46.32 3.02 15.67
CA PHE A 482 -46.34 4.39 15.20
C PHE A 482 -45.58 4.55 13.86
N ILE A 483 -44.35 3.99 13.75
CA ILE A 483 -43.50 4.08 12.58
C ILE A 483 -42.80 2.73 12.33
N VAL A 484 -42.68 2.35 11.04
CA VAL A 484 -41.84 1.25 10.57
C VAL A 484 -40.88 1.80 9.53
N GLU A 485 -39.62 1.78 9.81
CA GLU A 485 -38.57 2.28 8.89
C GLU A 485 -37.43 1.31 8.76
N LYS A 486 -36.68 1.44 7.65
CA LYS A 486 -35.50 0.66 7.40
C LYS A 486 -34.29 1.43 7.94
N GLU A 487 -33.58 0.87 8.91
CA GLU A 487 -32.38 1.45 9.49
C GLU A 487 -31.13 0.79 8.93
N SER A 488 -30.20 1.59 8.42
CA SER A 488 -28.88 1.12 7.96
C SER A 488 -27.94 0.99 9.15
N ILE A 489 -27.47 -0.22 9.38
CA ILE A 489 -26.44 -0.52 10.38
C ILE A 489 -25.08 -0.50 9.72
N GLU A 490 -24.20 0.29 10.27
CA GLU A 490 -22.84 0.47 9.77
C GLU A 490 -22.03 -0.83 9.80
N GLY A 491 -21.48 -1.24 8.65
CA GLY A 491 -20.50 -2.31 8.53
C GLY A 491 -19.09 -1.88 8.95
N LYS A 492 -18.08 -2.50 8.35
CA LYS A 492 -16.66 -2.20 8.62
C LYS A 492 -15.93 -1.90 7.31
N THR A 493 -15.27 -0.73 7.24
CA THR A 493 -14.34 -0.38 6.15
C THR A 493 -12.95 -0.20 6.75
N ALA A 494 -12.04 -1.08 6.38
CA ALA A 494 -10.68 -1.09 6.90
C ALA A 494 -9.80 0.01 6.25
N VAL A 495 -8.72 0.34 6.93
CA VAL A 495 -7.80 1.45 6.58
C VAL A 495 -6.36 0.96 6.66
N CYS A 496 -5.51 1.44 5.75
CA CYS A 496 -4.08 1.23 5.86
C CYS A 496 -3.32 2.52 6.23
N ASN A 497 -2.53 2.44 7.30
CA ASN A 497 -1.59 3.46 7.75
C ASN A 497 -0.20 2.84 7.67
N LEU A 498 0.59 3.24 6.67
CA LEU A 498 1.78 2.50 6.25
C LEU A 498 3.08 3.28 6.44
N ALA A 499 4.13 2.53 6.74
CA ALA A 499 5.52 2.97 6.66
C ALA A 499 6.41 1.79 6.26
N SER A 500 7.59 2.06 5.71
CA SER A 500 8.54 1.04 5.31
C SER A 500 9.93 1.34 5.84
N ILE A 501 10.54 0.33 6.49
CA ILE A 501 11.93 0.35 6.92
C ILE A 501 12.81 0.17 5.67
N ASN A 502 13.83 1.00 5.55
CA ASN A 502 14.84 0.84 4.51
C ASN A 502 15.92 -0.15 4.96
N LEU A 503 15.87 -1.37 4.45
CA LEU A 503 16.77 -2.45 4.85
C LEU A 503 18.25 -2.13 4.55
N SER A 504 18.55 -1.28 3.56
CA SER A 504 19.93 -0.86 3.30
C SER A 504 20.53 0.01 4.43
N LYS A 505 19.70 0.51 5.35
CA LYS A 505 20.11 1.28 6.54
C LYS A 505 20.14 0.44 7.82
N ILE A 506 19.76 -0.84 7.74
CA ILE A 506 19.74 -1.77 8.86
C ILE A 506 20.99 -2.65 8.80
N ASN A 507 21.91 -2.42 9.71
CA ASN A 507 23.19 -3.13 9.73
C ASN A 507 23.32 -4.10 10.91
N SER A 508 22.51 -3.90 11.96
CA SER A 508 22.58 -4.67 13.18
C SER A 508 21.19 -4.85 13.82
N LYS A 509 21.13 -5.72 14.83
CA LYS A 509 19.94 -5.93 15.66
C LYS A 509 19.56 -4.66 16.42
N GLU A 510 20.54 -3.92 16.91
CA GLU A 510 20.36 -2.67 17.64
C GLU A 510 19.69 -1.60 16.78
N ASP A 511 19.95 -1.60 15.46
CA ASP A 511 19.22 -0.74 14.53
C ASP A 511 17.73 -1.07 14.52
N ILE A 512 17.36 -2.37 14.47
CA ILE A 512 15.96 -2.82 14.51
C ILE A 512 15.32 -2.43 15.86
N GLU A 513 16.01 -2.70 16.98
CA GLU A 513 15.52 -2.38 18.33
C GLU A 513 15.30 -0.88 18.54
N ARG A 514 16.07 -0.03 17.87
CA ARG A 514 15.91 1.43 17.88
C ARG A 514 14.82 1.92 16.93
N VAL A 515 14.83 1.44 15.69
CA VAL A 515 14.01 1.95 14.58
C VAL A 515 12.55 1.53 14.73
N VAL A 516 12.29 0.25 15.00
CA VAL A 516 10.93 -0.32 14.98
C VAL A 516 10.02 0.30 16.03
N PRO A 517 10.42 0.47 17.32
CA PRO A 517 9.51 1.09 18.30
C PRO A 517 9.13 2.54 17.98
N ILE A 518 10.05 3.31 17.37
CA ILE A 518 9.77 4.68 16.94
C ILE A 518 8.78 4.68 15.77
N ALA A 519 8.96 3.78 14.80
CA ALA A 519 8.07 3.64 13.66
C ALA A 519 6.65 3.22 14.07
N ILE A 520 6.50 2.25 14.99
CA ILE A 520 5.20 1.82 15.51
C ILE A 520 4.47 2.98 16.21
N ARG A 521 5.17 3.74 17.07
CA ARG A 521 4.59 4.94 17.72
C ARG A 521 4.16 5.98 16.70
N MET A 522 4.98 6.24 15.70
CA MET A 522 4.68 7.21 14.65
C MET A 522 3.42 6.82 13.87
N LEU A 523 3.25 5.53 13.54
CA LEU A 523 2.06 5.00 12.88
C LEU A 523 0.83 4.99 13.79
N ASP A 524 0.97 4.70 15.09
CA ASP A 524 -0.15 4.80 16.05
C ASP A 524 -0.65 6.25 16.16
N ASN A 525 0.26 7.23 16.14
CA ASN A 525 -0.11 8.66 16.16
C ASN A 525 -0.83 9.10 14.87
N VAL A 526 -0.50 8.49 13.72
CA VAL A 526 -1.23 8.73 12.45
C VAL A 526 -2.72 8.44 12.63
N ILE A 527 -3.09 7.37 13.34
CA ILE A 527 -4.50 6.98 13.55
C ILE A 527 -5.31 8.10 14.22
N ASP A 528 -4.75 8.72 15.27
CA ASP A 528 -5.44 9.75 16.06
C ASP A 528 -5.45 11.12 15.36
N LEU A 529 -4.45 11.39 14.51
CA LEU A 529 -4.28 12.67 13.81
C LEU A 529 -4.92 12.70 12.42
N ASN A 530 -5.34 11.55 11.88
CA ASN A 530 -5.86 11.42 10.53
C ASN A 530 -7.23 12.11 10.38
N PHE A 531 -7.42 12.80 9.27
CA PHE A 531 -8.77 13.19 8.82
C PHE A 531 -9.41 12.00 8.08
N TYR A 532 -10.55 11.56 8.55
CA TYR A 532 -11.30 10.45 7.97
C TYR A 532 -12.41 10.96 7.04
N PRO A 533 -12.39 10.61 5.73
CA PRO A 533 -13.42 11.05 4.79
C PRO A 533 -14.83 10.52 5.09
N HIS A 534 -14.92 9.38 5.79
CA HIS A 534 -16.17 8.73 6.14
C HIS A 534 -16.17 8.24 7.58
N LYS A 535 -17.33 8.36 8.28
CA LYS A 535 -17.45 7.99 9.70
C LYS A 535 -17.18 6.50 9.96
N LYS A 536 -17.68 5.60 9.09
CA LYS A 536 -17.46 4.15 9.18
C LYS A 536 -15.97 3.79 9.20
N VAL A 537 -15.20 4.43 8.34
CA VAL A 537 -13.74 4.29 8.28
C VAL A 537 -13.08 4.69 9.60
N LYS A 538 -13.51 5.83 10.16
CA LYS A 538 -13.03 6.32 11.46
C LYS A 538 -13.35 5.34 12.59
N HIS A 539 -14.59 4.86 12.65
CA HIS A 539 -15.03 3.93 13.69
C HIS A 539 -14.24 2.61 13.61
N THR A 540 -14.10 2.05 12.40
CA THR A 540 -13.34 0.81 12.17
C THR A 540 -11.87 0.97 12.59
N ASN A 541 -11.21 2.06 12.15
CA ASN A 541 -9.79 2.27 12.44
C ASN A 541 -9.52 2.57 13.91
N LEU A 542 -10.36 3.34 14.58
CA LEU A 542 -10.23 3.57 16.03
C LEU A 542 -10.49 2.31 16.86
N ALA A 543 -11.39 1.42 16.39
CA ALA A 543 -11.70 0.16 17.09
C ALA A 543 -10.56 -0.87 16.97
N SER A 544 -9.94 -1.00 15.81
CA SER A 544 -8.86 -1.95 15.54
C SER A 544 -7.45 -1.37 15.70
N ARG A 545 -7.30 -0.05 15.61
CA ARG A 545 -6.02 0.67 15.59
C ARG A 545 -4.99 0.04 14.65
N SER A 546 -5.41 -0.18 13.41
CA SER A 546 -4.65 -0.91 12.40
C SER A 546 -3.51 -0.06 11.82
N ILE A 547 -2.32 -0.66 11.76
CA ILE A 547 -1.14 -0.10 11.10
C ILE A 547 -0.51 -1.17 10.20
N GLY A 548 0.42 -0.76 9.32
CA GLY A 548 1.19 -1.66 8.46
C GLY A 548 2.62 -1.19 8.33
N LEU A 549 3.50 -1.71 9.17
CA LEU A 549 4.94 -1.52 9.05
C LEU A 549 5.50 -2.57 8.09
N GLY A 550 6.12 -2.13 7.01
CA GLY A 550 6.78 -2.99 6.02
C GLY A 550 8.26 -2.68 5.87
N VAL A 551 8.84 -3.22 4.79
CA VAL A 551 10.25 -3.06 4.45
C VAL A 551 10.41 -2.71 2.97
N MET A 552 11.55 -2.09 2.61
CA MET A 552 11.99 -1.82 1.25
C MET A 552 13.51 -1.89 1.16
N GLY A 553 14.06 -1.91 -0.04
CA GLY A 553 15.52 -1.86 -0.22
C GLY A 553 16.23 -3.20 -0.04
N GLU A 554 15.50 -4.34 -0.13
CA GLU A 554 16.08 -5.66 0.07
C GLU A 554 17.17 -5.99 -0.95
N ALA A 555 16.95 -5.72 -2.24
CA ALA A 555 17.94 -5.99 -3.26
C ALA A 555 19.22 -5.15 -3.06
N GLN A 556 19.10 -3.89 -2.63
CA GLN A 556 20.26 -3.06 -2.29
C GLN A 556 21.00 -3.60 -1.08
N MET A 557 20.31 -3.93 0.00
CA MET A 557 20.91 -4.51 1.20
C MET A 557 21.72 -5.77 0.86
N LEU A 558 21.16 -6.67 0.05
CA LEU A 558 21.83 -7.90 -0.37
C LEU A 558 23.08 -7.60 -1.18
N ALA A 559 23.01 -6.67 -2.15
CA ALA A 559 24.15 -6.28 -2.95
C ALA A 559 25.28 -5.68 -2.11
N GLU A 560 24.97 -4.80 -1.14
CA GLU A 560 25.93 -4.19 -0.25
C GLU A 560 26.58 -5.20 0.73
N LYS A 561 25.83 -6.26 1.10
CA LYS A 561 26.34 -7.35 1.95
C LYS A 561 27.01 -8.48 1.15
N ASN A 562 27.13 -8.35 -0.17
CA ASN A 562 27.63 -9.38 -1.10
C ASN A 562 26.89 -10.72 -1.00
N VAL A 563 25.58 -10.65 -0.80
CA VAL A 563 24.68 -11.81 -0.75
C VAL A 563 23.91 -11.91 -2.06
N LYS A 564 23.97 -13.07 -2.69
CA LYS A 564 23.25 -13.30 -3.95
C LYS A 564 21.76 -13.49 -3.69
N TRP A 565 20.93 -12.79 -4.46
CA TRP A 565 19.47 -12.93 -4.38
C TRP A 565 19.05 -14.37 -4.64
N GLY A 566 18.25 -14.95 -3.74
CA GLY A 566 17.78 -16.33 -3.82
C GLY A 566 18.75 -17.41 -3.34
N SER A 567 19.93 -17.03 -2.84
CA SER A 567 20.83 -17.97 -2.17
C SER A 567 20.30 -18.41 -0.81
N TYR A 568 20.88 -19.44 -0.21
CA TYR A 568 20.54 -19.86 1.15
C TYR A 568 20.81 -18.73 2.17
N GLU A 569 21.93 -18.04 2.00
CA GLU A 569 22.34 -16.92 2.85
C GLU A 569 21.31 -15.77 2.77
N HIS A 570 20.76 -15.49 1.57
CA HIS A 570 19.67 -14.53 1.43
C HIS A 570 18.44 -14.95 2.24
N LEU A 571 17.98 -16.18 2.06
CA LEU A 571 16.76 -16.69 2.71
C LEU A 571 16.92 -16.71 4.24
N ALA A 572 18.09 -17.11 4.74
CA ALA A 572 18.41 -17.12 6.15
C ALA A 572 18.51 -15.69 6.74
N LEU A 573 19.13 -14.76 5.99
CA LEU A 573 19.26 -13.37 6.41
C LEU A 573 17.89 -12.69 6.54
N ILE A 574 17.02 -12.84 5.52
CA ILE A 574 15.71 -12.18 5.56
C ILE A 574 14.78 -12.82 6.60
N ASP A 575 14.92 -14.12 6.87
CA ASP A 575 14.20 -14.79 7.95
C ASP A 575 14.56 -14.15 9.31
N SER A 576 15.84 -14.01 9.60
CA SER A 576 16.32 -13.42 10.84
C SER A 576 15.92 -11.93 10.98
N ILE A 577 16.06 -11.13 9.91
CA ILE A 577 15.65 -9.72 9.92
C ILE A 577 14.16 -9.59 10.20
N MET A 578 13.32 -10.35 9.50
CA MET A 578 11.87 -10.27 9.64
C MET A 578 11.39 -10.79 11.00
N GLU A 579 12.02 -11.82 11.55
CA GLU A 579 11.77 -12.29 12.93
C GLU A 579 12.01 -11.15 13.92
N ASN A 580 13.16 -10.48 13.83
CA ASN A 580 13.52 -9.38 14.75
C ASN A 580 12.59 -8.16 14.58
N ILE A 581 12.21 -7.81 13.35
CA ILE A 581 11.26 -6.72 13.12
C ILE A 581 9.89 -7.07 13.71
N SER A 582 9.40 -8.30 13.49
CA SER A 582 8.11 -8.76 14.02
C SER A 582 8.09 -8.75 15.55
N TYR A 583 9.13 -9.31 16.15
CA TYR A 583 9.29 -9.34 17.61
C TYR A 583 9.26 -7.93 18.21
N ASN A 584 10.07 -7.01 17.66
CA ASN A 584 10.15 -5.64 18.16
C ASN A 584 8.88 -4.82 17.87
N ALA A 585 8.17 -5.09 16.78
CA ALA A 585 6.88 -4.45 16.48
C ALA A 585 5.81 -4.84 17.51
N ILE A 586 5.69 -6.13 17.82
CA ILE A 586 4.76 -6.64 18.83
C ILE A 586 5.13 -6.12 20.23
N TYR A 587 6.41 -6.17 20.57
CA TYR A 587 6.91 -5.64 21.84
C TYR A 587 6.62 -4.14 22.00
N ALA A 588 6.86 -3.36 20.95
CA ALA A 588 6.59 -1.92 20.93
C ALA A 588 5.10 -1.59 21.06
N SER A 589 4.23 -2.31 20.33
CA SER A 589 2.78 -2.14 20.44
C SER A 589 2.27 -2.50 21.84
N SER A 590 2.82 -3.54 22.46
CA SER A 590 2.48 -3.91 23.84
C SER A 590 2.97 -2.85 24.85
N ASN A 591 4.14 -2.22 24.64
CA ASN A 591 4.58 -1.10 25.47
C ASN A 591 3.66 0.13 25.29
N LEU A 592 3.22 0.42 24.07
CA LEU A 592 2.25 1.48 23.82
C LEU A 592 0.89 1.19 24.48
N ALA A 593 0.49 -0.07 24.57
CA ALA A 593 -0.73 -0.45 25.28
C ALA A 593 -0.66 -0.11 26.79
N VAL A 594 0.50 -0.32 27.44
CA VAL A 594 0.70 0.11 28.83
C VAL A 594 0.63 1.63 28.98
N GLU A 595 1.17 2.37 28.00
CA GLU A 595 1.24 3.83 28.06
C GLU A 595 -0.08 4.53 27.66
N LYS A 596 -0.74 4.04 26.59
CA LYS A 596 -1.87 4.70 25.92
C LYS A 596 -3.17 3.90 25.94
N GLY A 597 -3.17 2.72 26.57
CA GLY A 597 -4.31 1.79 26.60
C GLY A 597 -4.29 0.80 25.44
N ILE A 598 -4.95 -0.35 25.64
CA ILE A 598 -5.14 -1.39 24.63
C ILE A 598 -6.09 -0.92 23.51
N TYR A 599 -6.03 -1.55 22.33
CA TYR A 599 -7.06 -1.28 21.32
C TYR A 599 -8.41 -1.88 21.75
N PRO A 600 -9.57 -1.22 21.40
CA PRO A 600 -10.89 -1.56 21.94
C PRO A 600 -11.32 -3.03 21.71
N LYS A 601 -10.82 -3.68 20.65
CA LYS A 601 -11.19 -5.04 20.25
C LYS A 601 -10.10 -6.07 20.58
N PHE A 602 -9.31 -5.84 21.63
CA PHE A 602 -8.22 -6.72 22.02
C PHE A 602 -8.72 -8.05 22.58
N GLU A 603 -9.72 -8.01 23.45
CA GLU A 603 -10.26 -9.21 24.12
C GLU A 603 -10.88 -10.17 23.10
N GLY A 604 -10.54 -11.45 23.19
CA GLY A 604 -10.96 -12.49 22.26
C GLY A 604 -10.06 -12.67 21.04
N SER A 605 -9.17 -11.72 20.76
CA SER A 605 -8.20 -11.76 19.65
C SER A 605 -7.16 -12.89 19.85
N LYS A 606 -6.48 -13.28 18.78
CA LYS A 606 -5.30 -14.17 18.88
C LYS A 606 -4.21 -13.54 19.74
N TRP A 607 -4.03 -12.23 19.70
CA TRP A 607 -3.11 -11.52 20.58
C TRP A 607 -3.42 -11.73 22.05
N SER A 608 -4.69 -11.64 22.47
CA SER A 608 -5.09 -11.86 23.86
C SER A 608 -4.86 -13.31 24.34
N LYS A 609 -4.80 -14.25 23.39
CA LYS A 609 -4.48 -15.65 23.62
C LYS A 609 -2.97 -15.95 23.56
N GLY A 610 -2.14 -14.93 23.23
CA GLY A 610 -0.70 -15.08 23.05
C GLY A 610 -0.30 -15.82 21.77
N ILE A 611 -1.19 -15.85 20.77
CA ILE A 611 -0.93 -16.45 19.45
C ILE A 611 -0.26 -15.40 18.56
N MET A 612 0.95 -15.68 18.10
CA MET A 612 1.79 -14.80 17.29
C MET A 612 1.72 -15.18 15.80
N PRO A 613 2.17 -14.33 14.86
CA PRO A 613 2.16 -14.67 13.42
C PRO A 613 2.81 -16.01 13.09
N ILE A 614 3.95 -16.31 13.72
CA ILE A 614 4.67 -17.59 13.52
C ILE A 614 3.84 -18.82 13.90
N ASP A 615 2.90 -18.72 14.85
CA ASP A 615 2.06 -19.83 15.28
C ASP A 615 1.02 -20.22 14.21
N THR A 616 0.56 -19.25 13.45
CA THR A 616 -0.40 -19.42 12.37
C THR A 616 0.25 -19.60 11.00
N ALA A 617 1.58 -19.51 10.94
CA ALA A 617 2.33 -19.66 9.70
C ALA A 617 2.23 -21.08 9.13
N ASN A 618 2.26 -21.19 7.82
CA ASN A 618 2.17 -22.44 7.09
C ASN A 618 3.38 -23.35 7.40
N GLU A 619 3.14 -24.65 7.68
CA GLU A 619 4.20 -25.60 8.06
C GLU A 619 5.21 -25.83 6.93
N ASN A 620 4.78 -25.80 5.66
CA ASN A 620 5.70 -25.91 4.54
C ASN A 620 6.64 -24.68 4.46
N ALA A 621 6.15 -23.49 4.80
CA ALA A 621 6.99 -22.31 4.87
C ALA A 621 8.00 -22.38 6.03
N LYS A 622 7.59 -22.89 7.18
CA LYS A 622 8.49 -23.13 8.33
C LYS A 622 9.61 -24.12 7.98
N ALA A 623 9.29 -25.14 7.17
CA ALA A 623 10.24 -26.16 6.76
C ALA A 623 11.25 -25.73 5.68
N LEU A 624 11.12 -24.54 5.09
CA LEU A 624 12.04 -24.05 4.05
C LEU A 624 13.46 -23.81 4.56
N LEU A 625 13.63 -23.52 5.84
CA LEU A 625 14.92 -23.31 6.49
C LEU A 625 15.02 -24.22 7.71
N ASN A 626 15.87 -25.22 7.65
CA ASN A 626 16.09 -26.19 8.73
C ASN A 626 17.06 -25.70 9.81
N ASP A 627 17.92 -24.72 9.48
CA ASP A 627 18.89 -24.13 10.39
C ASP A 627 18.73 -22.60 10.43
N LYS A 628 18.68 -22.05 11.64
CA LYS A 628 18.76 -20.60 11.88
C LYS A 628 20.22 -20.13 11.75
N GLY A 629 20.74 -20.13 10.53
CA GLY A 629 22.02 -19.50 10.21
C GLY A 629 21.86 -17.98 10.18
N GLY A 630 21.80 -17.35 11.36
CA GLY A 630 21.56 -15.90 11.45
C GLY A 630 22.83 -15.07 11.34
N LEU A 631 22.73 -13.93 10.65
CA LEU A 631 23.69 -12.82 10.72
C LEU A 631 23.66 -12.14 12.10
N PHE A 632 22.61 -12.34 12.86
CA PHE A 632 22.43 -11.89 14.22
C PHE A 632 22.66 -13.09 15.12
N ASP A 633 23.75 -13.02 15.88
CA ASP A 633 24.19 -14.06 16.83
C ASP A 633 23.04 -14.67 17.64
N GLU A 634 23.21 -15.88 18.14
CA GLU A 634 22.26 -16.83 18.75
C GLU A 634 21.32 -16.29 19.86
N ASN A 635 21.26 -15.00 20.09
CA ASN A 635 20.28 -14.39 20.99
C ASN A 635 18.90 -14.34 20.32
N VAL A 636 18.31 -15.48 20.29
CA VAL A 636 16.96 -15.78 19.86
C VAL A 636 15.98 -14.79 20.50
N CYS A 637 15.07 -14.23 19.70
CA CYS A 637 13.89 -13.54 20.22
C CYS A 637 13.18 -14.43 21.24
N ASP A 638 13.00 -13.94 22.46
CA ASP A 638 12.31 -14.68 23.53
C ASP A 638 10.79 -14.58 23.33
N TRP A 639 10.28 -15.41 22.41
CA TRP A 639 8.87 -15.43 22.06
C TRP A 639 7.98 -15.81 23.25
N ASP A 640 8.42 -16.67 24.16
CA ASP A 640 7.60 -17.08 25.30
C ASP A 640 7.40 -15.90 26.26
N LYS A 641 8.46 -15.17 26.55
CA LYS A 641 8.40 -13.93 27.35
C LYS A 641 7.53 -12.86 26.67
N LEU A 642 7.59 -12.75 25.34
CA LEU A 642 6.75 -11.80 24.61
C LEU A 642 5.28 -12.20 24.67
N ARG A 643 4.95 -13.50 24.57
CA ARG A 643 3.58 -14.01 24.71
C ARG A 643 2.98 -13.65 26.06
N GLU A 644 3.74 -13.91 27.13
CA GLU A 644 3.30 -13.59 28.49
C GLU A 644 3.13 -12.07 28.69
N LYS A 645 4.02 -11.27 28.10
CA LYS A 645 3.87 -9.82 28.11
C LYS A 645 2.59 -9.37 27.40
N VAL A 646 2.32 -9.87 26.20
CA VAL A 646 1.13 -9.49 25.42
C VAL A 646 -0.16 -9.90 26.11
N LYS A 647 -0.21 -11.09 26.71
CA LYS A 647 -1.37 -11.53 27.51
C LYS A 647 -1.62 -10.62 28.72
N ARG A 648 -0.57 -10.17 29.39
CA ARG A 648 -0.65 -9.34 30.59
C ARG A 648 -0.94 -7.88 30.29
N ASP A 649 -0.21 -7.30 29.34
CA ASP A 649 -0.15 -5.86 29.08
C ASP A 649 -1.06 -5.45 27.91
N GLY A 650 -1.48 -6.42 27.08
CA GLY A 650 -2.26 -6.19 25.88
C GLY A 650 -1.47 -5.66 24.69
N MET A 651 -2.20 -5.25 23.65
CA MET A 651 -1.67 -4.63 22.43
C MET A 651 -2.34 -3.29 22.18
N ARG A 652 -1.59 -2.31 21.68
CA ARG A 652 -2.13 -1.01 21.24
C ARG A 652 -2.77 -1.09 19.86
N ASN A 653 -2.26 -1.97 18.99
CA ASN A 653 -2.65 -2.08 17.58
C ASN A 653 -3.14 -3.50 17.29
N GLY A 654 -4.29 -3.62 16.63
CA GLY A 654 -4.88 -4.92 16.26
C GLY A 654 -4.24 -5.56 15.04
N TYR A 655 -3.60 -4.77 14.16
CA TYR A 655 -2.78 -5.21 13.03
C TYR A 655 -1.51 -4.39 12.99
N LEU A 656 -0.37 -4.99 12.66
CA LEU A 656 0.95 -4.37 12.81
C LEU A 656 1.75 -4.29 11.51
N MET A 657 1.85 -5.38 10.74
CA MET A 657 2.84 -5.48 9.67
C MET A 657 2.21 -5.80 8.33
N ALA A 658 2.58 -5.02 7.32
CA ALA A 658 2.22 -5.20 5.92
C ALA A 658 3.33 -4.68 5.03
N ILE A 659 3.69 -5.41 3.96
CA ILE A 659 4.75 -5.00 3.03
C ILE A 659 4.12 -4.45 1.77
N ALA A 660 4.18 -3.14 1.63
CA ALA A 660 3.63 -2.37 0.52
C ALA A 660 4.60 -2.27 -0.67
N PRO A 661 4.13 -1.87 -1.88
CA PRO A 661 4.97 -1.79 -3.09
C PRO A 661 6.10 -0.76 -3.02
N THR A 662 5.99 0.28 -2.21
CA THR A 662 6.98 1.35 -1.98
C THR A 662 7.47 2.10 -3.23
N SER A 663 6.73 2.07 -4.34
CA SER A 663 7.18 2.60 -5.64
C SER A 663 7.68 4.04 -5.58
N SER A 664 6.96 4.95 -4.91
CA SER A 664 7.35 6.37 -4.83
C SER A 664 8.35 6.66 -3.71
N ILE A 665 8.19 6.01 -2.55
CA ILE A 665 9.02 6.30 -1.38
C ILE A 665 10.42 5.68 -1.47
N SER A 666 10.59 4.57 -2.18
CA SER A 666 11.91 4.00 -2.47
C SER A 666 12.71 4.90 -3.42
N ILE A 667 12.06 5.45 -4.45
CA ILE A 667 12.66 6.44 -5.35
C ILE A 667 13.09 7.68 -4.56
N LEU A 668 12.24 8.18 -3.67
CA LEU A 668 12.50 9.35 -2.85
C LEU A 668 13.80 9.20 -2.04
N VAL A 669 14.02 8.05 -1.43
CA VAL A 669 15.20 7.79 -0.59
C VAL A 669 16.37 7.18 -1.37
N GLY A 670 16.21 6.90 -2.66
CA GLY A 670 17.27 6.34 -3.51
C GLY A 670 17.63 4.90 -3.15
N THR A 671 16.63 4.05 -2.81
CA THR A 671 16.80 2.61 -2.56
C THR A 671 16.03 1.76 -3.57
N THR A 672 16.24 0.45 -3.57
CA THR A 672 15.46 -0.48 -4.41
C THR A 672 14.03 -0.63 -3.88
N GLN A 673 13.10 -0.84 -4.80
CA GLN A 673 11.69 -1.01 -4.45
C GLN A 673 11.47 -2.33 -3.72
N THR A 674 10.55 -2.34 -2.79
CA THR A 674 10.00 -3.52 -2.14
C THR A 674 11.03 -4.54 -1.63
N ILE A 675 10.71 -5.80 -1.82
CA ILE A 675 11.36 -7.04 -1.40
C ILE A 675 11.76 -7.90 -2.61
N GLU A 676 11.81 -7.30 -3.79
CA GLU A 676 11.98 -7.99 -5.08
C GLU A 676 13.37 -7.78 -5.66
N PRO A 677 13.83 -8.64 -6.56
CA PRO A 677 14.99 -8.37 -7.38
C PRO A 677 14.76 -7.11 -8.24
N VAL A 678 15.85 -6.50 -8.69
CA VAL A 678 15.74 -5.31 -9.55
C VAL A 678 15.21 -5.68 -10.94
N TYR A 679 14.45 -4.80 -11.58
CA TYR A 679 14.04 -5.00 -12.97
C TYR A 679 15.24 -5.07 -13.91
N LYS A 680 16.03 -3.99 -13.90
CA LYS A 680 17.26 -3.80 -14.64
C LYS A 680 18.25 -3.03 -13.76
N ARG A 681 19.53 -3.10 -14.09
CA ARG A 681 20.56 -2.31 -13.37
C ARG A 681 20.55 -0.83 -13.76
N LYS A 682 20.02 -0.51 -14.97
CA LYS A 682 19.76 0.85 -15.45
C LYS A 682 18.36 0.87 -16.08
N TRP A 683 17.63 1.95 -15.86
CA TRP A 683 16.32 2.20 -16.47
C TRP A 683 16.07 3.70 -16.63
N PHE A 684 15.00 4.04 -17.33
CA PHE A 684 14.55 5.43 -17.47
C PHE A 684 13.20 5.60 -16.78
N GLU A 685 13.08 6.70 -16.01
CA GLU A 685 11.82 7.11 -15.42
C GLU A 685 11.19 8.24 -16.26
N HIS A 686 9.92 8.05 -16.59
CA HIS A 686 9.11 9.12 -17.16
C HIS A 686 8.51 9.96 -16.05
N ASN A 687 8.77 11.26 -16.07
CA ASN A 687 8.09 12.21 -15.21
C ASN A 687 7.65 13.44 -16.00
N LEU A 688 7.03 14.43 -15.34
CA LEU A 688 6.58 15.68 -15.95
C LEU A 688 7.71 16.47 -16.66
N SER A 689 8.96 16.17 -16.37
CA SER A 689 10.15 16.85 -16.93
C SER A 689 10.85 16.04 -18.04
N GLY A 690 10.32 14.86 -18.40
CA GLY A 690 10.87 13.99 -19.44
C GLY A 690 11.43 12.67 -18.91
N MET A 691 12.27 12.00 -19.71
CA MET A 691 12.93 10.74 -19.34
C MET A 691 14.19 11.03 -18.51
N ILE A 692 14.27 10.44 -17.31
CA ILE A 692 15.42 10.58 -16.41
C ILE A 692 16.11 9.21 -16.31
N PRO A 693 17.40 9.10 -16.67
CA PRO A 693 18.16 7.87 -16.47
C PRO A 693 18.37 7.63 -14.97
N ASN A 694 18.25 6.38 -14.58
CA ASN A 694 18.51 5.93 -13.22
C ASN A 694 19.28 4.61 -13.22
N VAL A 695 20.08 4.38 -12.20
CA VAL A 695 20.83 3.15 -11.98
C VAL A 695 20.58 2.65 -10.57
N VAL A 696 20.77 1.34 -10.35
CA VAL A 696 20.63 0.77 -8.99
C VAL A 696 21.58 1.46 -8.02
N PRO A 697 21.18 1.61 -6.75
CA PRO A 697 22.00 2.30 -5.75
C PRO A 697 23.36 1.63 -5.54
N ASN A 698 24.39 2.43 -5.28
CA ASN A 698 25.76 1.96 -5.00
C ASN A 698 26.30 0.92 -6.01
N LEU A 699 25.91 1.07 -7.29
CA LEU A 699 26.40 0.20 -8.36
C LEU A 699 27.92 0.36 -8.53
N SER A 700 28.63 -0.76 -8.47
CA SER A 700 30.08 -0.84 -8.64
C SER A 700 30.44 -2.20 -9.24
N PRO A 701 31.68 -2.42 -9.70
CA PRO A 701 32.13 -3.75 -10.12
C PRO A 701 31.93 -4.84 -9.05
N ASP A 702 32.06 -4.48 -7.76
CA ASP A 702 31.92 -5.42 -6.65
C ASP A 702 30.45 -5.78 -6.39
N THR A 703 29.51 -4.84 -6.54
CA THR A 703 28.09 -5.05 -6.27
C THR A 703 27.32 -5.54 -7.51
N TRP A 704 27.85 -5.39 -8.70
CA TRP A 704 27.20 -5.73 -9.98
C TRP A 704 26.55 -7.11 -10.01
N GLN A 705 27.30 -8.12 -9.58
CA GLN A 705 26.85 -9.52 -9.66
C GLN A 705 25.72 -9.87 -8.66
N PHE A 706 25.53 -9.03 -7.63
CA PHE A 706 24.53 -9.24 -6.60
C PHE A 706 23.19 -8.55 -6.92
N TYR A 707 23.16 -7.62 -7.88
CA TYR A 707 21.94 -7.07 -8.44
C TYR A 707 21.38 -8.00 -9.53
N THR A 708 20.67 -9.04 -9.10
CA THR A 708 20.06 -10.02 -10.01
C THR A 708 18.82 -9.42 -10.66
N PRO A 709 18.72 -9.38 -12.03
CA PRO A 709 17.48 -8.95 -12.69
C PRO A 709 16.33 -9.92 -12.43
N ALA A 710 15.14 -9.38 -12.20
CA ALA A 710 13.96 -10.16 -11.81
C ALA A 710 13.52 -11.18 -12.86
N TYR A 711 13.66 -10.86 -14.15
CA TYR A 711 13.30 -11.74 -15.26
C TYR A 711 14.29 -12.90 -15.50
N GLU A 712 15.50 -12.78 -14.96
CA GLU A 712 16.50 -13.85 -15.01
C GLU A 712 16.30 -14.90 -13.91
N LEU A 713 15.63 -14.51 -12.81
CA LEU A 713 15.42 -15.33 -11.63
C LEU A 713 14.33 -16.40 -11.86
N ASP A 714 14.55 -17.59 -11.31
CA ASP A 714 13.49 -18.59 -11.15
C ASP A 714 12.46 -18.08 -10.13
N GLN A 715 11.23 -17.88 -10.58
CA GLN A 715 10.17 -17.30 -9.75
C GLN A 715 9.76 -18.19 -8.57
N ARG A 716 10.05 -19.48 -8.59
CA ARG A 716 9.89 -20.37 -7.43
C ARG A 716 10.72 -19.92 -6.23
N ILE A 717 11.90 -19.35 -6.49
CA ILE A 717 12.76 -18.79 -5.45
C ILE A 717 12.14 -17.51 -4.87
N LEU A 718 11.54 -16.67 -5.73
CA LEU A 718 10.82 -15.46 -5.28
C LEU A 718 9.65 -15.82 -4.34
N ILE A 719 8.87 -16.84 -4.70
CA ILE A 719 7.77 -17.34 -3.86
C ILE A 719 8.30 -17.87 -2.52
N LYS A 720 9.41 -18.62 -2.50
CA LYS A 720 10.02 -19.12 -1.26
C LYS A 720 10.47 -17.96 -0.35
N ALA A 721 11.11 -16.94 -0.90
CA ALA A 721 11.48 -15.75 -0.13
C ALA A 721 10.24 -15.03 0.41
N GLY A 722 9.16 -14.93 -0.39
CA GLY A 722 7.87 -14.43 0.05
C GLY A 722 7.29 -15.24 1.22
N ALA A 723 7.33 -16.58 1.15
CA ALA A 723 6.83 -17.45 2.20
C ALA A 723 7.60 -17.30 3.52
N ILE A 724 8.91 -17.09 3.43
CA ILE A 724 9.76 -16.84 4.60
C ILE A 724 9.36 -15.54 5.30
N ARG A 725 9.12 -14.45 4.54
CA ARG A 725 8.65 -13.19 5.12
C ARG A 725 7.24 -13.32 5.71
N GLN A 726 6.36 -14.06 5.01
CA GLN A 726 4.95 -14.24 5.41
C GLN A 726 4.80 -14.87 6.79
N LYS A 727 5.77 -15.69 7.26
CA LYS A 727 5.76 -16.27 8.60
C LYS A 727 5.71 -15.24 9.73
N TRP A 728 6.28 -14.07 9.49
CA TRP A 728 6.55 -13.04 10.49
C TRP A 728 5.59 -11.86 10.46
N ILE A 729 4.72 -11.78 9.45
CA ILE A 729 3.78 -10.67 9.28
C ILE A 729 2.33 -11.13 9.44
N ASP A 730 1.54 -10.34 10.14
CA ASP A 730 0.12 -10.62 10.39
C ASP A 730 -0.78 -10.28 9.19
N GLN A 731 -0.42 -9.31 8.36
CA GLN A 731 -1.10 -9.01 7.10
C GLN A 731 -0.34 -9.63 5.91
N GLY A 732 -0.32 -9.00 4.76
CA GLY A 732 0.28 -9.54 3.54
C GLY A 732 1.46 -8.75 3.01
N GLN A 733 1.86 -9.11 1.80
CA GLN A 733 2.94 -8.48 1.06
C GLN A 733 2.55 -8.33 -0.41
N SER A 734 2.86 -7.18 -1.00
CA SER A 734 2.69 -6.93 -2.44
C SER A 734 3.85 -7.58 -3.18
N LEU A 735 3.62 -8.78 -3.72
CA LEU A 735 4.65 -9.58 -4.39
C LEU A 735 4.34 -9.73 -5.87
N ASN A 736 5.11 -9.07 -6.73
CA ASN A 736 5.02 -9.22 -8.19
C ASN A 736 5.66 -10.54 -8.63
N ILE A 737 5.17 -11.07 -9.74
CA ILE A 737 5.77 -12.20 -10.46
C ILE A 737 6.31 -11.69 -11.79
N PHE A 738 7.49 -12.13 -12.18
CA PHE A 738 8.18 -11.67 -13.38
C PHE A 738 8.31 -12.81 -14.39
N MET A 739 7.91 -12.55 -15.62
CA MET A 739 7.91 -13.57 -16.67
C MET A 739 8.50 -13.02 -17.95
N SER A 740 9.60 -13.61 -18.38
CA SER A 740 10.09 -13.42 -19.75
C SER A 740 9.23 -14.26 -20.70
N LEU A 741 8.81 -13.70 -21.83
CA LEU A 741 7.90 -14.35 -22.77
C LEU A 741 8.49 -15.62 -23.39
N ASP A 742 9.81 -15.73 -23.49
CA ASP A 742 10.51 -16.94 -23.96
C ASP A 742 10.43 -18.12 -22.97
N LYS A 743 10.26 -17.82 -21.67
CA LYS A 743 10.11 -18.82 -20.59
C LYS A 743 8.64 -19.05 -20.21
N ALA A 744 7.72 -18.25 -20.76
CA ALA A 744 6.32 -18.30 -20.39
C ALA A 744 5.66 -19.62 -20.83
N SER A 745 5.10 -20.34 -19.88
CA SER A 745 4.22 -21.49 -20.15
C SER A 745 3.10 -21.53 -19.11
N GLY A 746 1.93 -22.00 -19.54
CA GLY A 746 0.80 -22.17 -18.63
C GLY A 746 1.10 -23.15 -17.48
N GLY A 747 1.97 -24.16 -17.74
CA GLY A 747 2.43 -25.10 -16.72
C GLY A 747 3.29 -24.43 -15.65
N TYR A 748 4.25 -23.62 -16.05
CA TYR A 748 5.13 -22.89 -15.14
C TYR A 748 4.36 -21.86 -14.31
N LEU A 749 3.46 -21.10 -14.93
CA LEU A 749 2.58 -20.18 -14.17
C LEU A 749 1.72 -20.93 -13.15
N SER A 750 1.11 -22.04 -13.55
CA SER A 750 0.32 -22.88 -12.64
C SER A 750 1.15 -23.38 -11.47
N GLU A 751 2.39 -23.80 -11.71
CA GLU A 751 3.32 -24.23 -10.65
C GLU A 751 3.63 -23.09 -9.67
N ILE A 752 3.95 -21.89 -10.16
CA ILE A 752 4.28 -20.72 -9.34
C ILE A 752 3.12 -20.36 -8.40
N TYR A 753 1.90 -20.23 -8.92
CA TYR A 753 0.76 -19.84 -8.11
C TYR A 753 0.27 -20.95 -7.18
N THR A 754 0.40 -22.22 -7.60
CA THR A 754 0.14 -23.35 -6.71
C THR A 754 1.14 -23.38 -5.56
N LEU A 755 2.41 -23.17 -5.85
CA LEU A 755 3.47 -23.08 -4.83
C LEU A 755 3.22 -21.91 -3.85
N ALA A 756 2.77 -20.76 -4.36
CA ALA A 756 2.43 -19.61 -3.50
C ALA A 756 1.33 -19.97 -2.49
N TRP A 757 0.27 -20.63 -2.95
CA TRP A 757 -0.79 -21.13 -2.09
C TRP A 757 -0.29 -22.17 -1.08
N GLU A 758 0.46 -23.18 -1.52
CA GLU A 758 0.98 -24.28 -0.69
C GLU A 758 1.95 -23.79 0.39
N LEU A 759 2.72 -22.74 0.12
CA LEU A 759 3.64 -22.12 1.07
C LEU A 759 2.98 -21.06 1.97
N GLY A 760 1.66 -20.89 1.89
CA GLY A 760 0.91 -20.04 2.80
C GLY A 760 1.00 -18.54 2.53
N LEU A 761 1.38 -18.11 1.31
CA LEU A 761 1.25 -16.71 0.93
C LEU A 761 -0.23 -16.32 0.96
N LYS A 762 -0.51 -15.08 1.36
CA LYS A 762 -1.87 -14.53 1.36
C LYS A 762 -2.25 -13.93 0.02
N SER A 763 -1.25 -13.50 -0.78
CA SER A 763 -1.46 -12.85 -2.08
C SER A 763 -0.26 -12.95 -2.99
N THR A 764 -0.55 -12.78 -4.28
CA THR A 764 0.39 -12.34 -5.32
C THR A 764 -0.19 -11.12 -6.01
N TYR A 765 0.68 -10.22 -6.50
CA TYR A 765 0.29 -8.95 -7.09
C TYR A 765 0.31 -9.04 -8.63
N TYR A 766 0.95 -8.14 -9.36
CA TYR A 766 1.01 -8.20 -10.82
C TYR A 766 1.83 -9.36 -11.37
N LEU A 767 1.43 -9.88 -12.52
CA LEU A 767 2.33 -10.57 -13.43
C LEU A 767 2.94 -9.54 -14.38
N ARG A 768 4.24 -9.38 -14.30
CA ARG A 768 5.01 -8.50 -15.17
C ARG A 768 5.69 -9.32 -16.25
N SER A 769 5.36 -9.02 -17.50
CA SER A 769 5.93 -9.72 -18.66
C SER A 769 6.89 -8.81 -19.43
N GLU A 770 8.02 -9.36 -19.89
CA GLU A 770 8.98 -8.68 -20.76
C GLU A 770 9.06 -9.39 -22.10
N SER A 771 8.93 -8.66 -23.22
CA SER A 771 9.10 -9.17 -24.58
C SER A 771 10.58 -9.20 -24.96
N PRO A 772 11.07 -10.24 -25.70
CA PRO A 772 12.43 -10.25 -26.23
C PRO A 772 12.76 -9.06 -27.13
N ASP A 773 11.75 -8.47 -27.79
CA ASP A 773 11.92 -7.28 -28.63
C ASP A 773 12.03 -5.98 -27.83
N SER A 774 11.71 -5.97 -26.53
CA SER A 774 11.89 -4.81 -25.66
C SER A 774 13.36 -4.44 -25.44
N GLU A 775 14.30 -5.39 -25.63
CA GLU A 775 15.72 -5.09 -25.61
C GLU A 775 16.17 -4.21 -26.79
N LYS A 776 15.42 -4.23 -27.91
CA LYS A 776 15.79 -3.47 -29.11
C LYS A 776 15.10 -2.10 -29.23
N LEU A 777 13.99 -1.89 -28.56
CA LEU A 777 13.16 -0.72 -28.76
C LEU A 777 13.19 0.30 -27.64
N ASN A 778 13.44 -0.06 -26.41
CA ASN A 778 13.52 0.91 -25.32
C ASN A 778 14.12 0.31 -24.05
N ASP A 779 15.17 0.93 -23.55
CA ASP A 779 15.56 0.93 -22.12
C ASP A 779 14.50 1.60 -21.23
N VAL A 780 13.30 1.81 -21.75
CA VAL A 780 12.17 2.41 -21.04
C VAL A 780 11.33 1.29 -20.46
N ALA A 781 11.40 1.12 -19.16
CA ALA A 781 10.38 0.35 -18.46
C ALA A 781 9.04 1.08 -18.68
N ASP A 782 8.12 0.47 -19.42
CA ASP A 782 6.78 1.01 -19.59
C ASP A 782 6.02 0.84 -18.27
N ARG A 783 6.11 1.87 -17.43
CA ARG A 783 5.37 1.96 -16.16
C ARG A 783 3.92 2.41 -16.33
N SER A 784 3.42 2.50 -17.55
CA SER A 784 2.04 2.90 -17.83
C SER A 784 1.00 1.97 -17.19
N ILE A 785 1.42 0.78 -16.75
CA ILE A 785 0.56 -0.20 -16.04
C ILE A 785 0.73 -0.12 -14.52
N GLU A 786 1.71 0.61 -14.00
CA GLU A 786 1.81 0.82 -12.56
C GLU A 786 0.68 1.73 -12.08
N CYS A 787 -0.08 1.22 -11.12
CA CYS A 787 -1.06 2.03 -10.41
C CYS A 787 -0.34 3.23 -9.77
N GLU A 788 -0.43 4.42 -10.38
CA GLU A 788 0.06 5.67 -9.77
C GLU A 788 -0.60 5.97 -8.41
N GLY A 789 -1.66 5.23 -8.07
CA GLY A 789 -2.34 5.28 -6.78
C GLY A 789 -1.66 4.43 -5.68
N CYS A 790 -0.75 3.53 -6.05
CA CYS A 790 -0.04 2.70 -5.09
C CYS A 790 1.16 3.47 -4.53
N GLN A 791 0.97 4.10 -3.37
CA GLN A 791 1.95 4.83 -2.56
C GLN A 791 2.72 5.92 -3.26
#